data_4dd3e31b4637ade8dbcab267160e2d1f
#
_entry.id   4dd3e31b4637ade8dbcab267160e2d1f
#
_cell.length_a   1.000
_cell.length_b   1.000
_cell.length_c   1.000
_cell.angle_alpha   90.00
_cell.angle_beta   90.00
_cell.angle_gamma   90.00
#
_symmetry.space_group_name_H-M   'P 1'
#
loop_
_entity.id
_entity.type
_entity.pdbx_description
1 polymer ?
#
loop_
_entity_poly.entity_id
_entity_poly.type
_entity_poly.pdbx_seq_one_letter_code
_entity_poly.pdbx_strand_id
1 'polypeptide(L)'
;MLGISEEIRKAIEELGFEHPTPVQEEVIPYLLGEGNDVIALAQTGTGKTAAYGLPLIQKVNPQQKHTQALILSPTRELCLQISDSLSDFSKYIKGLTVVPVYGGTSIETQIKALKKGTQIIVATPGRLIDLIHRGVAKLENVTNVVLDEADEMLNMGFSESINEILECVPKDRNTLLFSATMSKEIERIARNYLTNHKEIVVGSRNEGAESVNHIYYMVNAKDKYLALKRIVDYYPSIFAIIFCRTKRETQEIADKLIHDGYNAEALHGDLSQQQRDLTMQKFRKHTTQFLVATDVAARGLDVDDLTHVINFGLPDDIESYTHRSGRTGRAGKKGTSISIIHTRERSKMHAIEKVISKAFVEGEIPDAKAICSKQLYKVMDQILKADVNEEEIAPFLAEINRHFEYVDKEDIIKKIVSMEFGKFLEYYANAPVIEKPSRGRGEDRGSKGCRRDGSGQRRGGERRAPRAVESGFKRLFINLGKADGFYPGEIMQFINKNVKGRQQVGHIDLLDKISYIEVPERDANKVMKALSGSIYKNREVRCNDAEEGSNGRKGRSTGGRNAGGDSDNRYEKRSRQRNSNGERRQGGRNSKGYYTERGEESGDWRQFFNDKKVNLRGEEPDFSEDGWARRKPRKK
;
A
#
# COMPACT_ATOMS: atom_id res chain seq x y z
N MET A 1 -8.13 23.70 -31.39
CA MET A 1 -8.21 24.52 -30.15
C MET A 1 -9.45 24.07 -29.39
N LEU A 2 -9.33 23.82 -28.09
CA LEU A 2 -10.44 23.25 -27.28
C LEU A 2 -11.51 24.26 -26.85
N GLY A 3 -11.55 25.49 -27.43
CA GLY A 3 -12.52 26.54 -27.09
C GLY A 3 -12.17 27.34 -25.83
N ILE A 4 -10.94 27.28 -25.35
CA ILE A 4 -10.46 27.96 -24.14
C ILE A 4 -10.12 29.43 -24.47
N SER A 5 -10.42 30.35 -23.53
CA SER A 5 -10.14 31.78 -23.68
C SER A 5 -8.64 32.09 -23.78
N GLU A 6 -8.31 33.25 -24.33
CA GLU A 6 -6.92 33.65 -24.58
C GLU A 6 -6.14 33.84 -23.26
N GLU A 7 -6.78 34.33 -22.22
CA GLU A 7 -6.18 34.53 -20.89
C GLU A 7 -5.77 33.20 -20.26
N ILE A 8 -6.65 32.19 -20.36
CA ILE A 8 -6.39 30.85 -19.84
C ILE A 8 -5.30 30.19 -20.68
N ARG A 9 -5.38 30.30 -22.02
CA ARG A 9 -4.38 29.73 -22.92
C ARG A 9 -2.98 30.24 -22.62
N LYS A 10 -2.84 31.56 -22.43
CA LYS A 10 -1.56 32.16 -22.06
C LYS A 10 -1.02 31.60 -20.74
N ALA A 11 -1.87 31.37 -19.76
CA ALA A 11 -1.46 30.81 -18.48
C ALA A 11 -0.94 29.37 -18.61
N ILE A 12 -1.62 28.50 -19.38
CA ILE A 12 -1.21 27.10 -19.54
C ILE A 12 0.03 26.96 -20.44
N GLU A 13 0.23 27.85 -21.43
CA GLU A 13 1.45 27.89 -22.25
C GLU A 13 2.68 28.25 -21.40
N GLU A 14 2.56 29.22 -20.46
CA GLU A 14 3.63 29.54 -19.52
C GLU A 14 3.96 28.40 -18.56
N LEU A 15 2.99 27.53 -18.27
CA LEU A 15 3.19 26.30 -17.46
C LEU A 15 3.79 25.15 -18.26
N GLY A 16 4.06 25.33 -19.57
CA GLY A 16 4.66 24.32 -20.43
C GLY A 16 3.69 23.27 -20.96
N PHE A 17 2.38 23.52 -20.96
CA PHE A 17 1.41 22.63 -21.59
C PHE A 17 1.43 22.82 -23.12
N GLU A 18 1.96 21.82 -23.83
CA GLU A 18 2.08 21.87 -25.30
C GLU A 18 0.90 21.19 -26.00
N HIS A 19 0.47 20.04 -25.46
CA HIS A 19 -0.59 19.23 -26.05
C HIS A 19 -1.63 18.81 -25.00
N PRO A 20 -2.94 18.80 -25.36
CA PRO A 20 -3.96 18.29 -24.46
C PRO A 20 -3.83 16.77 -24.32
N THR A 21 -4.16 16.29 -23.13
CA THR A 21 -4.28 14.86 -22.86
C THR A 21 -5.61 14.32 -23.37
N PRO A 22 -5.77 12.99 -23.61
CA PRO A 22 -7.02 12.41 -24.09
C PRO A 22 -8.25 12.78 -23.25
N VAL A 23 -8.11 12.84 -21.91
CA VAL A 23 -9.23 13.27 -21.06
C VAL A 23 -9.58 14.73 -21.24
N GLN A 24 -8.60 15.59 -21.51
CA GLN A 24 -8.82 17.02 -21.77
C GLN A 24 -9.49 17.24 -23.13
N GLU A 25 -9.10 16.48 -24.17
CA GLU A 25 -9.69 16.55 -25.50
C GLU A 25 -11.17 16.22 -25.52
N GLU A 26 -11.61 15.27 -24.69
CA GLU A 26 -13.02 14.87 -24.61
C GLU A 26 -13.84 15.71 -23.63
N VAL A 27 -13.28 16.04 -22.46
CA VAL A 27 -14.00 16.69 -21.36
C VAL A 27 -14.14 18.20 -21.60
N ILE A 28 -13.07 18.90 -22.02
CA ILE A 28 -13.08 20.37 -22.12
C ILE A 28 -14.14 20.87 -23.10
N PRO A 29 -14.22 20.38 -24.36
CA PRO A 29 -15.23 20.86 -25.31
C PRO A 29 -16.66 20.54 -24.84
N TYR A 30 -16.84 19.36 -24.22
CA TYR A 30 -18.14 18.98 -23.68
C TYR A 30 -18.61 19.89 -22.55
N LEU A 31 -17.72 20.22 -21.62
CA LEU A 31 -18.03 21.09 -20.48
C LEU A 31 -18.21 22.56 -20.90
N LEU A 32 -17.59 23.01 -21.99
CA LEU A 32 -17.81 24.37 -22.51
C LEU A 32 -19.17 24.54 -23.20
N GLY A 33 -19.82 23.43 -23.56
CA GLY A 33 -21.20 23.42 -24.04
C GLY A 33 -22.23 23.73 -22.95
N GLU A 34 -23.51 23.59 -23.30
CA GLU A 34 -24.62 23.91 -22.36
C GLU A 34 -24.94 22.72 -21.46
N GLY A 35 -24.99 22.99 -20.12
CA GLY A 35 -25.75 22.25 -19.10
C GLY A 35 -25.46 20.75 -18.97
N ASN A 36 -24.19 20.33 -18.76
CA ASN A 36 -23.88 18.91 -18.87
C ASN A 36 -23.20 18.32 -17.64
N ASP A 37 -23.83 17.30 -17.10
CA ASP A 37 -23.21 16.41 -16.12
C ASP A 37 -22.22 15.45 -16.80
N VAL A 38 -21.13 15.13 -16.11
CA VAL A 38 -20.08 14.25 -16.62
C VAL A 38 -19.66 13.22 -15.57
N ILE A 39 -19.49 11.99 -16.01
CA ILE A 39 -18.69 10.99 -15.30
C ILE A 39 -17.43 10.76 -16.13
N ALA A 40 -16.27 11.17 -15.61
CA ALA A 40 -14.97 10.95 -16.23
C ALA A 40 -14.19 9.89 -15.49
N LEU A 41 -14.01 8.73 -16.12
CA LEU A 41 -13.18 7.65 -15.61
C LEU A 41 -11.79 7.77 -16.21
N ALA A 42 -10.83 8.19 -15.39
CA ALA A 42 -9.45 8.37 -15.80
C ALA A 42 -8.51 8.19 -14.60
N GLN A 43 -7.33 7.65 -14.84
CA GLN A 43 -6.32 7.41 -13.81
C GLN A 43 -5.75 8.72 -13.24
N THR A 44 -5.08 8.65 -12.08
CA THR A 44 -4.33 9.78 -11.53
C THR A 44 -3.15 10.13 -12.45
N GLY A 45 -2.85 11.44 -12.60
CA GLY A 45 -1.78 11.91 -13.46
C GLY A 45 -2.15 12.03 -14.95
N THR A 46 -3.41 11.85 -15.34
CA THR A 46 -3.87 12.02 -16.73
C THR A 46 -4.29 13.44 -17.09
N GLY A 47 -4.15 14.40 -16.16
CA GLY A 47 -4.52 15.79 -16.39
C GLY A 47 -5.98 16.12 -16.11
N LYS A 48 -6.68 15.37 -15.25
CA LYS A 48 -8.08 15.60 -14.84
C LYS A 48 -8.33 17.00 -14.30
N THR A 49 -7.42 17.53 -13.48
CA THR A 49 -7.57 18.87 -12.88
C THR A 49 -7.70 19.96 -13.94
N ALA A 50 -6.91 19.93 -15.00
CA ALA A 50 -7.04 20.84 -16.12
C ALA A 50 -8.31 20.55 -16.94
N ALA A 51 -8.70 19.28 -17.09
CA ALA A 51 -9.88 18.89 -17.87
C ALA A 51 -11.18 19.51 -17.34
N TYR A 52 -11.37 19.57 -16.00
CA TYR A 52 -12.52 20.27 -15.42
C TYR A 52 -12.22 21.72 -15.02
N GLY A 53 -10.99 22.02 -14.62
CA GLY A 53 -10.62 23.33 -14.08
C GLY A 53 -10.66 24.45 -15.12
N LEU A 54 -10.15 24.19 -16.33
CA LEU A 54 -10.12 25.20 -17.39
C LEU A 54 -11.55 25.64 -17.82
N PRO A 55 -12.49 24.73 -18.14
CA PRO A 55 -13.87 25.09 -18.43
C PRO A 55 -14.58 25.77 -17.24
N LEU A 56 -14.29 25.30 -16.02
CA LEU A 56 -14.87 25.85 -14.81
C LEU A 56 -14.47 27.32 -14.61
N ILE A 57 -13.18 27.62 -14.74
CA ILE A 57 -12.63 28.99 -14.65
C ILE A 57 -13.27 29.88 -15.72
N GLN A 58 -13.47 29.39 -16.94
CA GLN A 58 -14.07 30.16 -18.04
C GLN A 58 -15.55 30.46 -17.83
N LYS A 59 -16.29 29.56 -17.16
CA LYS A 59 -17.73 29.74 -16.86
C LYS A 59 -18.00 30.65 -15.66
N VAL A 60 -17.03 30.84 -14.79
CA VAL A 60 -17.18 31.65 -13.57
C VAL A 60 -17.09 33.15 -13.90
N ASN A 61 -18.04 33.94 -13.36
CA ASN A 61 -18.01 35.39 -13.47
C ASN A 61 -17.22 36.03 -12.30
N PRO A 62 -16.00 36.56 -12.54
CA PRO A 62 -15.17 37.14 -11.49
C PRO A 62 -15.72 38.42 -10.84
N GLN A 63 -16.72 39.08 -11.46
CA GLN A 63 -17.33 40.27 -10.91
C GLN A 63 -18.31 39.96 -9.77
N GLN A 64 -18.80 38.73 -9.69
CA GLN A 64 -19.75 38.29 -8.67
C GLN A 64 -18.98 37.74 -7.47
N LYS A 65 -19.20 38.30 -6.29
CA LYS A 65 -18.48 37.93 -5.04
C LYS A 65 -19.17 36.79 -4.25
N HIS A 66 -19.79 35.86 -4.94
CA HIS A 66 -20.36 34.65 -4.33
C HIS A 66 -19.79 33.39 -4.96
N THR A 67 -19.92 32.28 -4.26
CA THR A 67 -19.40 30.98 -4.72
C THR A 67 -20.27 30.49 -5.88
N GLN A 68 -19.63 30.20 -7.01
CA GLN A 68 -20.25 29.69 -8.24
C GLN A 68 -19.82 28.28 -8.57
N ALA A 69 -18.64 27.85 -8.05
CA ALA A 69 -18.13 26.52 -8.26
C ALA A 69 -17.61 25.93 -6.95
N LEU A 70 -17.91 24.65 -6.75
CA LEU A 70 -17.46 23.85 -5.63
C LEU A 70 -16.71 22.61 -6.12
N ILE A 71 -15.51 22.38 -5.61
CA ILE A 71 -14.73 21.18 -5.90
C ILE A 71 -14.50 20.45 -4.59
N LEU A 72 -14.91 19.18 -4.51
CA LEU A 72 -14.66 18.30 -3.39
C LEU A 72 -13.49 17.38 -3.69
N SER A 73 -12.59 17.24 -2.73
CA SER A 73 -11.42 16.36 -2.80
C SER A 73 -11.23 15.56 -1.51
N PRO A 74 -10.66 14.33 -1.56
CA PRO A 74 -10.54 13.45 -0.40
C PRO A 74 -9.56 13.96 0.66
N THR A 75 -8.49 14.62 0.24
CA THR A 75 -7.38 14.99 1.12
C THR A 75 -7.06 16.47 1.07
N ARG A 76 -6.43 16.94 2.13
CA ARG A 76 -5.95 18.30 2.24
C ARG A 76 -4.90 18.63 1.18
N GLU A 77 -3.98 17.71 0.97
CA GLU A 77 -2.87 17.84 0.02
C GLU A 77 -3.41 18.05 -1.40
N LEU A 78 -4.37 17.22 -1.82
CA LEU A 78 -5.04 17.37 -3.12
C LEU A 78 -5.87 18.65 -3.20
N CYS A 79 -6.57 19.03 -2.12
CA CYS A 79 -7.31 20.28 -2.05
C CYS A 79 -6.41 21.50 -2.31
N LEU A 80 -5.23 21.54 -1.70
CA LEU A 80 -4.24 22.60 -1.92
C LEU A 80 -3.72 22.57 -3.35
N GLN A 81 -3.32 21.41 -3.85
CA GLN A 81 -2.81 21.22 -5.20
C GLN A 81 -3.81 21.67 -6.26
N ILE A 82 -5.08 21.29 -6.13
CA ILE A 82 -6.15 21.76 -7.04
C ILE A 82 -6.28 23.27 -6.96
N SER A 83 -6.28 23.84 -5.74
CA SER A 83 -6.40 25.29 -5.54
C SER A 83 -5.24 26.07 -6.18
N ASP A 84 -4.01 25.57 -6.01
CA ASP A 84 -2.80 26.16 -6.60
C ASP A 84 -2.87 26.08 -8.13
N SER A 85 -3.20 24.90 -8.69
CA SER A 85 -3.35 24.71 -10.15
C SER A 85 -4.42 25.65 -10.75
N LEU A 86 -5.59 25.77 -10.09
CA LEU A 86 -6.64 26.68 -10.57
C LEU A 86 -6.23 28.16 -10.47
N SER A 87 -5.44 28.51 -9.46
CA SER A 87 -4.89 29.85 -9.31
C SER A 87 -3.88 30.17 -10.42
N ASP A 88 -3.03 29.21 -10.77
CA ASP A 88 -2.08 29.32 -11.87
C ASP A 88 -2.79 29.42 -13.22
N PHE A 89 -3.81 28.59 -13.48
CA PHE A 89 -4.60 28.64 -14.71
C PHE A 89 -5.38 29.94 -14.87
N SER A 90 -5.78 30.57 -13.76
CA SER A 90 -6.53 31.82 -13.75
C SER A 90 -5.67 33.08 -13.57
N LYS A 91 -4.35 32.96 -13.65
CA LYS A 91 -3.36 34.03 -13.40
C LYS A 91 -3.67 35.36 -14.12
N TYR A 92 -4.21 35.31 -15.31
CA TYR A 92 -4.53 36.47 -16.14
C TYR A 92 -5.97 36.95 -16.02
N ILE A 93 -6.82 36.25 -15.23
CA ILE A 93 -8.23 36.64 -15.01
C ILE A 93 -8.34 37.48 -13.74
N LYS A 94 -8.50 38.77 -13.92
CA LYS A 94 -8.60 39.73 -12.79
C LYS A 94 -9.88 39.53 -11.98
N GLY A 95 -9.72 39.41 -10.65
CA GLY A 95 -10.85 39.37 -9.72
C GLY A 95 -11.34 37.96 -9.38
N LEU A 96 -10.88 36.92 -10.06
CA LEU A 96 -11.17 35.54 -9.70
C LEU A 96 -10.41 35.16 -8.43
N THR A 97 -11.09 34.51 -7.50
CA THR A 97 -10.52 34.03 -6.23
C THR A 97 -10.88 32.57 -6.01
N VAL A 98 -9.87 31.76 -5.79
CA VAL A 98 -9.98 30.35 -5.40
C VAL A 98 -9.60 30.23 -3.92
N VAL A 99 -10.44 29.59 -3.11
CA VAL A 99 -10.18 29.42 -1.68
C VAL A 99 -10.16 27.94 -1.31
N PRO A 100 -9.04 27.43 -0.79
CA PRO A 100 -8.97 26.07 -0.25
C PRO A 100 -9.56 26.00 1.16
N VAL A 101 -10.40 24.98 1.40
CA VAL A 101 -11.13 24.73 2.66
C VAL A 101 -10.84 23.32 3.14
N TYR A 102 -10.02 23.18 4.19
CA TYR A 102 -9.55 21.88 4.66
C TYR A 102 -9.25 21.87 6.16
N GLY A 103 -9.24 20.69 6.77
CA GLY A 103 -8.95 20.48 8.18
C GLY A 103 -7.46 20.60 8.54
N GLY A 104 -7.15 20.64 9.84
CA GLY A 104 -5.77 20.66 10.35
C GLY A 104 -5.07 22.03 10.38
N THR A 105 -5.77 23.10 9.97
CA THR A 105 -5.28 24.50 10.05
C THR A 105 -6.31 25.38 10.74
N SER A 106 -5.91 26.64 11.09
CA SER A 106 -6.83 27.60 11.70
C SER A 106 -8.06 27.84 10.80
N ILE A 107 -9.23 27.65 11.37
CA ILE A 107 -10.49 27.90 10.68
C ILE A 107 -10.74 29.39 10.44
N GLU A 108 -10.18 30.27 11.27
CA GLU A 108 -10.39 31.71 11.20
C GLU A 108 -9.86 32.33 9.91
N THR A 109 -8.72 31.84 9.42
CA THR A 109 -8.15 32.30 8.14
C THR A 109 -9.06 31.97 6.99
N GLN A 110 -9.66 30.76 6.99
CA GLN A 110 -10.60 30.30 5.97
C GLN A 110 -11.93 31.10 6.06
N ILE A 111 -12.43 31.35 7.28
CA ILE A 111 -13.62 32.21 7.49
C ILE A 111 -13.38 33.62 6.93
N LYS A 112 -12.21 34.21 7.21
CA LYS A 112 -11.88 35.56 6.68
C LYS A 112 -11.82 35.56 5.14
N ALA A 113 -11.23 34.54 4.54
CA ALA A 113 -11.14 34.41 3.09
C ALA A 113 -12.53 34.28 2.44
N LEU A 114 -13.39 33.39 2.97
CA LEU A 114 -14.76 33.21 2.47
C LEU A 114 -15.63 34.45 2.63
N LYS A 115 -15.52 35.16 3.76
CA LYS A 115 -16.25 36.43 3.99
C LYS A 115 -15.82 37.55 3.05
N LYS A 116 -14.60 37.54 2.54
CA LYS A 116 -14.11 38.50 1.55
C LYS A 116 -14.78 38.33 0.17
N GLY A 117 -15.35 37.17 -0.06
CA GLY A 117 -15.96 36.73 -1.31
C GLY A 117 -15.02 35.84 -2.12
N THR A 118 -15.54 34.73 -2.60
CA THR A 118 -14.82 33.79 -3.44
C THR A 118 -15.75 33.18 -4.46
N GLN A 119 -15.27 32.96 -5.67
CA GLN A 119 -16.02 32.33 -6.74
C GLN A 119 -15.85 30.83 -6.78
N ILE A 120 -14.68 30.32 -6.41
CA ILE A 120 -14.38 28.89 -6.43
C ILE A 120 -13.94 28.44 -5.04
N ILE A 121 -14.62 27.44 -4.49
CA ILE A 121 -14.18 26.74 -3.26
C ILE A 121 -13.65 25.37 -3.65
N VAL A 122 -12.43 25.05 -3.20
CA VAL A 122 -11.88 23.69 -3.23
C VAL A 122 -11.88 23.16 -1.81
N ALA A 123 -12.55 22.04 -1.53
CA ALA A 123 -12.80 21.64 -0.15
C ALA A 123 -12.63 20.16 0.13
N THR A 124 -12.17 19.85 1.37
CA THR A 124 -12.39 18.54 1.95
C THR A 124 -13.74 18.48 2.66
N PRO A 125 -14.52 17.37 2.53
CA PRO A 125 -15.91 17.33 2.98
C PRO A 125 -16.13 17.77 4.42
N GLY A 126 -15.38 17.22 5.38
CA GLY A 126 -15.61 17.48 6.80
C GLY A 126 -15.43 18.96 7.23
N ARG A 127 -14.43 19.67 6.69
CA ARG A 127 -14.24 21.10 6.99
C ARG A 127 -15.29 21.98 6.31
N LEU A 128 -15.72 21.59 5.12
CA LEU A 128 -16.77 22.34 4.41
C LEU A 128 -18.10 22.28 5.18
N ILE A 129 -18.48 21.11 5.66
CA ILE A 129 -19.70 20.93 6.50
C ILE A 129 -19.63 21.81 7.75
N ASP A 130 -18.50 21.83 8.47
CA ASP A 130 -18.32 22.70 9.63
C ASP A 130 -18.54 24.19 9.27
N LEU A 131 -18.08 24.64 8.10
CA LEU A 131 -18.28 26.02 7.64
C LEU A 131 -19.70 26.28 7.11
N ILE A 132 -20.38 25.28 6.55
CA ILE A 132 -21.81 25.35 6.17
C ILE A 132 -22.65 25.50 7.44
N HIS A 133 -22.46 24.66 8.45
CA HIS A 133 -23.19 24.72 9.72
C HIS A 133 -22.98 26.05 10.48
N ARG A 134 -21.82 26.69 10.31
CA ARG A 134 -21.53 28.01 10.84
C ARG A 134 -22.12 29.15 10.01
N GLY A 135 -22.81 28.87 8.90
CA GLY A 135 -23.36 29.85 7.98
C GLY A 135 -22.32 30.70 7.25
N VAL A 136 -21.07 30.24 7.18
CA VAL A 136 -19.95 30.95 6.53
C VAL A 136 -19.81 30.55 5.07
N ALA A 137 -19.85 29.26 4.76
CA ALA A 137 -19.86 28.79 3.39
C ALA A 137 -21.30 28.83 2.84
N LYS A 138 -21.55 29.77 1.92
CA LYS A 138 -22.84 29.93 1.26
C LYS A 138 -22.78 29.28 -0.11
N LEU A 139 -23.60 28.28 -0.35
CA LEU A 139 -23.59 27.46 -1.56
C LEU A 139 -24.83 27.68 -2.46
N GLU A 140 -25.71 28.62 -2.11
CA GLU A 140 -27.00 28.82 -2.80
C GLU A 140 -26.86 29.27 -4.28
N ASN A 141 -25.69 29.77 -4.67
CA ASN A 141 -25.39 30.22 -6.03
C ASN A 141 -24.39 29.33 -6.77
N VAL A 142 -24.12 28.14 -6.26
CA VAL A 142 -23.21 27.20 -6.93
C VAL A 142 -23.91 26.60 -8.14
N THR A 143 -23.30 26.78 -9.30
CA THR A 143 -23.79 26.24 -10.58
C THR A 143 -23.02 25.02 -11.06
N ASN A 144 -21.84 24.80 -10.52
CA ASN A 144 -21.01 23.64 -10.88
C ASN A 144 -20.41 22.99 -9.63
N VAL A 145 -20.58 21.68 -9.50
CA VAL A 145 -19.95 20.86 -8.45
C VAL A 145 -19.06 19.80 -9.09
N VAL A 146 -17.82 19.70 -8.62
CA VAL A 146 -16.87 18.67 -9.02
C VAL A 146 -16.60 17.76 -7.84
N LEU A 147 -16.69 16.45 -8.05
CA LEU A 147 -16.22 15.42 -7.13
C LEU A 147 -14.93 14.83 -7.72
N ASP A 148 -13.76 15.23 -7.22
CA ASP A 148 -12.48 14.71 -7.70
C ASP A 148 -11.98 13.59 -6.78
N GLU A 149 -11.43 12.53 -7.37
CA GLU A 149 -11.11 11.27 -6.71
C GLU A 149 -12.31 10.76 -5.87
N ALA A 150 -13.49 10.67 -6.51
CA ALA A 150 -14.74 10.32 -5.84
C ALA A 150 -14.68 8.93 -5.17
N ASP A 151 -14.05 7.95 -5.80
CA ASP A 151 -13.78 6.62 -5.25
C ASP A 151 -12.99 6.70 -3.93
N GLU A 152 -11.98 7.55 -3.88
CA GLU A 152 -11.18 7.74 -2.68
C GLU A 152 -11.98 8.39 -1.55
N MET A 153 -12.83 9.37 -1.86
CA MET A 153 -13.72 9.98 -0.86
C MET A 153 -14.66 8.96 -0.24
N LEU A 154 -15.20 8.05 -1.06
CA LEU A 154 -16.09 6.98 -0.58
C LEU A 154 -15.34 5.95 0.27
N ASN A 155 -14.15 5.53 -0.17
CA ASN A 155 -13.28 4.63 0.59
C ASN A 155 -12.84 5.22 1.95
N MET A 156 -12.81 6.54 2.07
CA MET A 156 -12.57 7.24 3.33
C MET A 156 -13.82 7.41 4.20
N GLY A 157 -14.98 6.95 3.75
CA GLY A 157 -16.24 7.02 4.49
C GLY A 157 -16.94 8.37 4.41
N PHE A 158 -16.64 9.21 3.42
CA PHE A 158 -17.28 10.52 3.24
C PHE A 158 -18.63 10.47 2.53
N SER A 159 -19.24 9.29 2.34
CA SER A 159 -20.54 9.13 1.65
C SER A 159 -21.63 10.04 2.24
N GLU A 160 -21.79 10.04 3.57
CA GLU A 160 -22.79 10.87 4.27
C GLU A 160 -22.46 12.34 4.12
N SER A 161 -21.20 12.71 4.27
CA SER A 161 -20.72 14.09 4.14
C SER A 161 -20.93 14.65 2.73
N ILE A 162 -20.71 13.85 1.69
CA ILE A 162 -20.96 14.23 0.30
C ILE A 162 -22.45 14.47 0.08
N ASN A 163 -23.32 13.57 0.56
CA ASN A 163 -24.76 13.73 0.43
C ASN A 163 -25.24 15.01 1.12
N GLU A 164 -24.81 15.27 2.35
CA GLU A 164 -25.16 16.49 3.10
C GLU A 164 -24.74 17.78 2.36
N ILE A 165 -23.54 17.81 1.78
CA ILE A 165 -23.07 18.95 1.00
C ILE A 165 -23.90 19.13 -0.26
N LEU A 166 -24.18 18.03 -0.99
CA LEU A 166 -24.95 18.07 -2.24
C LEU A 166 -26.41 18.48 -2.02
N GLU A 167 -26.97 18.27 -0.84
CA GLU A 167 -28.29 18.76 -0.44
C GLU A 167 -28.31 20.28 -0.19
N CYS A 168 -27.16 20.88 0.20
CA CYS A 168 -27.02 22.33 0.41
C CYS A 168 -26.78 23.12 -0.89
N VAL A 169 -26.55 22.46 -2.01
CA VAL A 169 -26.30 23.10 -3.32
C VAL A 169 -27.58 23.08 -4.17
N PRO A 170 -27.84 24.09 -5.00
CA PRO A 170 -29.03 24.13 -5.88
C PRO A 170 -29.16 22.84 -6.71
N LYS A 171 -30.40 22.43 -6.98
CA LYS A 171 -30.67 21.27 -7.82
C LYS A 171 -30.34 21.50 -9.29
N ASP A 172 -30.54 22.75 -9.72
CA ASP A 172 -30.20 23.19 -11.09
C ASP A 172 -28.72 23.56 -11.15
N ARG A 173 -27.88 22.53 -11.22
CA ARG A 173 -26.44 22.65 -11.30
C ARG A 173 -25.85 21.57 -12.20
N ASN A 174 -24.64 21.77 -12.69
CA ASN A 174 -23.84 20.72 -13.29
C ASN A 174 -23.07 19.96 -12.23
N THR A 175 -23.13 18.64 -12.28
CA THR A 175 -22.38 17.75 -11.38
C THR A 175 -21.35 16.95 -12.18
N LEU A 176 -20.07 17.13 -11.85
CA LEU A 176 -18.94 16.53 -12.54
C LEU A 176 -18.28 15.54 -11.61
N LEU A 177 -18.26 14.25 -11.99
CA LEU A 177 -17.70 13.18 -11.20
C LEU A 177 -16.42 12.65 -11.88
N PHE A 178 -15.28 12.82 -11.22
CA PHE A 178 -13.98 12.33 -11.66
C PHE A 178 -13.52 11.20 -10.73
N SER A 179 -13.22 10.04 -11.29
CA SER A 179 -12.82 8.85 -10.54
C SER A 179 -11.83 8.00 -11.33
N ALA A 180 -11.02 7.21 -10.65
CA ALA A 180 -10.20 6.19 -11.30
C ALA A 180 -10.98 4.88 -11.50
N THR A 181 -12.00 4.62 -10.66
CA THR A 181 -12.78 3.39 -10.66
C THR A 181 -14.28 3.68 -10.64
N MET A 182 -15.10 2.73 -11.12
CA MET A 182 -16.56 2.80 -11.05
C MET A 182 -17.08 1.74 -10.07
N SER A 183 -17.10 2.10 -8.79
CA SER A 183 -17.69 1.26 -7.76
C SER A 183 -19.22 1.38 -7.73
N LYS A 184 -19.90 0.42 -7.07
CA LYS A 184 -21.36 0.47 -6.89
C LYS A 184 -21.82 1.72 -6.12
N GLU A 185 -20.98 2.23 -5.25
CA GLU A 185 -21.27 3.44 -4.49
C GLU A 185 -21.20 4.68 -5.36
N ILE A 186 -20.22 4.75 -6.27
CA ILE A 186 -20.13 5.81 -7.28
C ILE A 186 -21.34 5.78 -8.22
N GLU A 187 -21.72 4.59 -8.69
CA GLU A 187 -22.96 4.44 -9.50
C GLU A 187 -24.20 4.96 -8.75
N ARG A 188 -24.29 4.75 -7.42
CA ARG A 188 -25.39 5.27 -6.62
C ARG A 188 -25.39 6.78 -6.54
N ILE A 189 -24.22 7.41 -6.33
CA ILE A 189 -24.09 8.88 -6.34
C ILE A 189 -24.46 9.42 -7.72
N ALA A 190 -23.96 8.80 -8.77
CA ALA A 190 -24.28 9.21 -10.13
C ALA A 190 -25.79 9.18 -10.40
N ARG A 191 -26.49 8.10 -10.03
CA ARG A 191 -27.96 7.98 -10.19
C ARG A 191 -28.76 8.99 -9.37
N ASN A 192 -28.26 9.38 -8.19
CA ASN A 192 -28.99 10.28 -7.30
C ASN A 192 -28.81 11.77 -7.63
N TYR A 193 -27.65 12.15 -8.15
CA TYR A 193 -27.25 13.54 -8.26
C TYR A 193 -26.89 14.01 -9.66
N LEU A 194 -26.71 13.11 -10.63
CA LEU A 194 -26.41 13.46 -12.01
C LEU A 194 -27.67 13.26 -12.88
N THR A 195 -27.89 14.20 -13.79
CA THR A 195 -29.01 14.20 -14.71
C THR A 195 -28.48 14.18 -16.15
N ASN A 196 -28.89 13.19 -16.95
CA ASN A 196 -28.49 13.09 -18.36
C ASN A 196 -26.98 13.21 -18.62
N HIS A 197 -26.17 12.55 -17.76
CA HIS A 197 -24.71 12.64 -17.80
C HIS A 197 -24.09 11.93 -18.99
N LYS A 198 -22.97 12.44 -19.48
CA LYS A 198 -22.07 11.73 -20.41
C LYS A 198 -21.02 10.97 -19.62
N GLU A 199 -20.85 9.68 -19.92
CA GLU A 199 -19.74 8.91 -19.42
C GLU A 199 -18.57 8.99 -20.40
N ILE A 200 -17.41 9.45 -19.91
CA ILE A 200 -16.15 9.54 -20.65
C ILE A 200 -15.15 8.60 -19.98
N VAL A 201 -14.66 7.62 -20.73
CA VAL A 201 -13.70 6.63 -20.24
C VAL A 201 -12.40 6.79 -21.01
N VAL A 202 -11.36 7.25 -20.33
CA VAL A 202 -10.02 7.38 -20.92
C VAL A 202 -9.14 6.22 -20.46
N GLY A 203 -8.76 5.37 -21.38
CA GLY A 203 -8.19 4.05 -21.13
C GLY A 203 -9.30 3.00 -20.98
N SER A 204 -8.99 1.84 -20.45
CA SER A 204 -10.02 0.85 -20.14
C SER A 204 -10.46 0.96 -18.68
N ARG A 205 -11.71 0.58 -18.41
CA ARG A 205 -12.27 0.57 -17.05
C ARG A 205 -11.39 -0.30 -16.13
N ASN A 206 -10.86 0.30 -15.07
CA ASN A 206 -10.07 -0.38 -14.01
C ASN A 206 -8.73 -0.99 -14.45
N GLU A 207 -8.20 -0.70 -15.62
CA GLU A 207 -6.85 -1.13 -16.00
C GLU A 207 -5.77 -0.39 -15.22
N GLY A 208 -4.72 -1.13 -14.82
CA GLY A 208 -3.48 -0.53 -14.34
C GLY A 208 -2.76 0.23 -15.46
N ALA A 209 -2.02 1.30 -15.12
CA ALA A 209 -1.28 2.07 -16.13
C ALA A 209 -0.40 1.15 -16.96
N GLU A 210 -0.47 1.25 -18.31
CA GLU A 210 0.32 0.41 -19.23
C GLU A 210 1.83 0.56 -18.99
N SER A 211 2.25 1.72 -18.53
CA SER A 211 3.64 2.08 -18.23
C SER A 211 4.20 1.43 -16.96
N VAL A 212 3.38 0.73 -16.15
CA VAL A 212 3.83 0.14 -14.89
C VAL A 212 4.08 -1.36 -15.01
N ASN A 213 5.27 -1.81 -14.62
CA ASN A 213 5.62 -3.21 -14.46
C ASN A 213 5.25 -3.68 -13.05
N HIS A 214 4.55 -4.82 -12.93
CA HIS A 214 4.12 -5.38 -11.66
C HIS A 214 4.97 -6.61 -11.33
N ILE A 215 5.76 -6.52 -10.25
CA ILE A 215 6.67 -7.59 -9.79
C ILE A 215 6.26 -8.00 -8.38
N TYR A 216 6.27 -9.31 -8.08
CA TYR A 216 6.10 -9.77 -6.72
C TYR A 216 7.26 -10.64 -6.25
N TYR A 217 7.58 -10.51 -4.96
CA TYR A 217 8.57 -11.34 -4.27
C TYR A 217 7.86 -12.13 -3.17
N MET A 218 7.91 -13.46 -3.26
CA MET A 218 7.29 -14.33 -2.27
C MET A 218 8.27 -14.71 -1.18
N VAL A 219 7.99 -14.29 0.06
CA VAL A 219 8.87 -14.47 1.20
C VAL A 219 8.11 -14.94 2.44
N ASN A 220 8.82 -15.48 3.43
CA ASN A 220 8.24 -15.69 4.74
C ASN A 220 8.02 -14.37 5.47
N ALA A 221 7.00 -14.31 6.34
CA ALA A 221 6.67 -13.06 7.05
C ALA A 221 7.84 -12.47 7.85
N LYS A 222 8.69 -13.33 8.43
CA LYS A 222 9.91 -12.94 9.18
C LYS A 222 10.99 -12.30 8.30
N ASP A 223 11.01 -12.65 7.01
CA ASP A 223 12.07 -12.28 6.07
C ASP A 223 11.68 -11.05 5.21
N LYS A 224 10.46 -10.49 5.39
CA LYS A 224 9.95 -9.36 4.59
C LYS A 224 10.88 -8.14 4.61
N TYR A 225 11.39 -7.77 5.79
CA TYR A 225 12.28 -6.61 5.91
C TYR A 225 13.63 -6.86 5.22
N LEU A 226 14.18 -8.04 5.39
CA LEU A 226 15.43 -8.43 4.73
C LEU A 226 15.28 -8.46 3.20
N ALA A 227 14.13 -8.91 2.71
CA ALA A 227 13.79 -8.87 1.29
C ALA A 227 13.69 -7.41 0.80
N LEU A 228 12.99 -6.53 1.55
CA LEU A 228 12.91 -5.10 1.24
C LEU A 228 14.32 -4.51 1.10
N LYS A 229 15.20 -4.75 2.09
CA LYS A 229 16.57 -4.24 2.08
C LYS A 229 17.34 -4.71 0.83
N ARG A 230 17.27 -5.99 0.48
CA ARG A 230 17.94 -6.52 -0.73
C ARG A 230 17.39 -5.92 -2.01
N ILE A 231 16.09 -5.69 -2.08
CA ILE A 231 15.44 -5.07 -3.24
C ILE A 231 15.92 -3.62 -3.39
N VAL A 232 15.90 -2.82 -2.33
CA VAL A 232 16.34 -1.42 -2.41
C VAL A 232 17.83 -1.30 -2.71
N ASP A 233 18.65 -2.21 -2.20
CA ASP A 233 20.09 -2.25 -2.51
C ASP A 233 20.36 -2.69 -3.96
N TYR A 234 19.48 -3.51 -4.54
CA TYR A 234 19.63 -3.95 -5.94
C TYR A 234 19.35 -2.84 -6.96
N TYR A 235 18.56 -1.82 -6.59
CA TYR A 235 18.23 -0.67 -7.45
C TYR A 235 18.94 0.60 -6.93
N PRO A 236 20.18 0.88 -7.35
CA PRO A 236 21.01 1.94 -6.76
C PRO A 236 20.43 3.35 -6.86
N SER A 237 19.61 3.62 -7.87
CA SER A 237 18.98 4.93 -8.12
C SER A 237 17.47 4.92 -7.81
N ILE A 238 17.04 4.02 -6.92
CA ILE A 238 15.65 3.91 -6.54
C ILE A 238 15.18 5.16 -5.79
N PHE A 239 14.05 5.74 -6.23
CA PHE A 239 13.30 6.78 -5.55
C PHE A 239 11.87 6.27 -5.39
N ALA A 240 11.43 5.98 -4.18
CA ALA A 240 10.24 5.15 -3.98
C ALA A 240 9.38 5.54 -2.79
N ILE A 241 8.07 5.24 -2.93
CA ILE A 241 7.15 5.14 -1.79
C ILE A 241 7.02 3.67 -1.38
N ILE A 242 7.16 3.40 -0.09
CA ILE A 242 6.97 2.09 0.54
C ILE A 242 5.64 2.10 1.28
N PHE A 243 4.66 1.39 0.77
CA PHE A 243 3.33 1.29 1.38
C PHE A 243 3.29 0.21 2.45
N CYS A 244 2.90 0.61 3.67
CA CYS A 244 2.63 -0.26 4.81
C CYS A 244 1.14 -0.22 5.17
N ARG A 245 0.63 -1.30 5.79
CA ARG A 245 -0.80 -1.43 6.10
C ARG A 245 -1.24 -0.64 7.32
N THR A 246 -0.35 -0.45 8.30
CA THR A 246 -0.65 0.23 9.56
C THR A 246 0.37 1.31 9.87
N LYS A 247 -0.08 2.35 10.58
CA LYS A 247 0.78 3.44 11.05
C LYS A 247 1.98 2.95 11.88
N ARG A 248 1.78 1.90 12.69
CA ARG A 248 2.84 1.30 13.50
C ARG A 248 3.89 0.62 12.63
N GLU A 249 3.46 -0.17 11.65
CA GLU A 249 4.36 -0.82 10.69
C GLU A 249 5.13 0.23 9.86
N THR A 250 4.46 1.32 9.45
CA THR A 250 5.07 2.45 8.74
C THR A 250 6.24 3.04 9.53
N GLN A 251 6.02 3.37 10.81
CA GLN A 251 7.07 3.92 11.67
C GLN A 251 8.19 2.91 11.89
N GLU A 252 7.84 1.64 12.18
CA GLU A 252 8.83 0.58 12.43
C GLU A 252 9.74 0.33 11.21
N ILE A 253 9.19 0.33 10.00
CA ILE A 253 9.97 0.13 8.77
C ILE A 253 10.84 1.35 8.47
N ALA A 254 10.32 2.56 8.66
CA ALA A 254 11.10 3.78 8.48
C ALA A 254 12.28 3.83 9.46
N ASP A 255 12.04 3.53 10.75
CA ASP A 255 13.09 3.52 11.77
C ASP A 255 14.19 2.49 11.46
N LYS A 256 13.80 1.29 10.97
CA LYS A 256 14.75 0.26 10.54
C LYS A 256 15.59 0.70 9.34
N LEU A 257 14.96 1.34 8.35
CA LEU A 257 15.68 1.86 7.18
C LEU A 257 16.67 2.95 7.59
N ILE A 258 16.26 3.88 8.45
CA ILE A 258 17.14 4.94 8.97
C ILE A 258 18.31 4.33 9.75
N HIS A 259 18.04 3.36 10.62
CA HIS A 259 19.07 2.65 11.37
C HIS A 259 20.08 1.95 10.45
N ASP A 260 19.61 1.40 9.35
CA ASP A 260 20.45 0.74 8.33
C ASP A 260 21.16 1.73 7.39
N GLY A 261 21.01 3.05 7.61
CA GLY A 261 21.70 4.10 6.87
C GLY A 261 20.98 4.61 5.62
N TYR A 262 19.72 4.23 5.41
CA TYR A 262 18.94 4.75 4.28
C TYR A 262 18.29 6.08 4.61
N ASN A 263 18.14 6.91 3.59
CA ASN A 263 17.47 8.20 3.68
C ASN A 263 15.94 7.99 3.57
N ALA A 264 15.30 7.67 4.69
CA ALA A 264 13.90 7.33 4.77
C ALA A 264 13.15 8.22 5.76
N GLU A 265 11.87 8.50 5.50
CA GLU A 265 10.96 9.17 6.42
C GLU A 265 9.60 8.47 6.47
N ALA A 266 8.95 8.50 7.64
CA ALA A 266 7.62 7.96 7.83
C ALA A 266 6.53 9.01 7.52
N LEU A 267 5.41 8.57 6.92
CA LEU A 267 4.23 9.40 6.68
C LEU A 267 2.96 8.65 7.09
N HIS A 268 2.37 9.02 8.22
CA HIS A 268 1.16 8.39 8.76
C HIS A 268 0.30 9.37 9.58
N GLY A 269 -0.89 8.94 9.99
CA GLY A 269 -1.88 9.80 10.62
C GLY A 269 -1.54 10.34 12.01
N ASP A 270 -0.51 9.81 12.70
CA ASP A 270 -0.10 10.31 14.02
C ASP A 270 0.88 11.50 13.92
N LEU A 271 1.37 11.81 12.73
CA LEU A 271 2.21 12.98 12.51
C LEU A 271 1.37 14.26 12.58
N SER A 272 1.91 15.29 13.24
CA SER A 272 1.34 16.63 13.16
C SER A 272 1.41 17.14 11.72
N GLN A 273 0.53 18.12 11.41
CA GLN A 273 0.50 18.66 10.06
C GLN A 273 1.83 19.30 9.63
N GLN A 274 2.47 20.00 10.54
CA GLN A 274 3.80 20.59 10.26
C GLN A 274 4.85 19.52 9.92
N GLN A 275 4.84 18.41 10.65
CA GLN A 275 5.73 17.28 10.34
C GLN A 275 5.43 16.68 8.96
N ARG A 276 4.15 16.49 8.62
CA ARG A 276 3.74 15.98 7.30
C ARG A 276 4.20 16.91 6.18
N ASP A 277 3.96 18.22 6.34
CA ASP A 277 4.35 19.22 5.34
C ASP A 277 5.88 19.23 5.15
N LEU A 278 6.66 19.13 6.24
CA LEU A 278 8.13 19.06 6.20
C LEU A 278 8.62 17.78 5.52
N THR A 279 8.08 16.61 5.88
CA THR A 279 8.40 15.32 5.26
C THR A 279 8.12 15.36 3.76
N MET A 280 6.98 15.89 3.36
CA MET A 280 6.62 16.02 1.95
C MET A 280 7.52 16.98 1.19
N GLN A 281 7.91 18.10 1.82
CA GLN A 281 8.84 19.05 1.21
C GLN A 281 10.22 18.42 0.97
N LYS A 282 10.74 17.67 1.93
CA LYS A 282 12.02 16.95 1.80
C LYS A 282 11.93 15.88 0.70
N PHE A 283 10.82 15.15 0.63
CA PHE A 283 10.63 14.11 -0.37
C PHE A 283 10.55 14.71 -1.78
N ARG A 284 9.76 15.77 -2.00
CA ARG A 284 9.69 16.47 -3.30
C ARG A 284 11.04 17.07 -3.75
N LYS A 285 11.88 17.49 -2.80
CA LYS A 285 13.24 18.00 -3.08
C LYS A 285 14.28 16.89 -3.28
N HIS A 286 13.86 15.62 -3.32
CA HIS A 286 14.76 14.46 -3.40
C HIS A 286 15.82 14.38 -2.29
N THR A 287 15.63 15.09 -1.16
CA THR A 287 16.49 14.97 0.02
C THR A 287 16.19 13.71 0.83
N THR A 288 15.01 13.13 0.66
CA THR A 288 14.62 11.83 1.19
C THR A 288 14.42 10.85 0.03
N GLN A 289 15.04 9.67 0.10
CA GLN A 289 14.99 8.65 -0.94
C GLN A 289 13.74 7.75 -0.83
N PHE A 290 13.37 7.41 0.41
CA PHE A 290 12.25 6.51 0.69
C PHE A 290 11.20 7.20 1.55
N LEU A 291 9.97 7.26 1.06
CA LEU A 291 8.82 7.65 1.85
C LEU A 291 8.07 6.40 2.29
N VAL A 292 8.08 6.07 3.58
CA VAL A 292 7.30 4.95 4.12
C VAL A 292 5.94 5.46 4.57
N ALA A 293 4.86 5.00 3.94
CA ALA A 293 3.55 5.60 4.13
C ALA A 293 2.41 4.60 4.28
N THR A 294 1.34 5.02 4.97
CA THR A 294 0.03 4.34 4.91
C THR A 294 -0.76 4.82 3.69
N ASP A 295 -1.73 4.03 3.21
CA ASP A 295 -2.61 4.42 2.11
C ASP A 295 -3.24 5.80 2.33
N VAL A 296 -3.86 6.00 3.48
CA VAL A 296 -4.55 7.25 3.82
C VAL A 296 -3.60 8.45 3.80
N ALA A 297 -2.38 8.28 4.30
CA ALA A 297 -1.41 9.38 4.35
C ALA A 297 -0.76 9.70 3.00
N ALA A 298 -0.67 8.70 2.11
CA ALA A 298 -0.09 8.84 0.77
C ALA A 298 -1.12 9.23 -0.30
N ARG A 299 -2.41 9.31 0.04
CA ARG A 299 -3.46 9.79 -0.87
C ARG A 299 -3.27 11.26 -1.21
N GLY A 300 -3.55 11.61 -2.45
CA GLY A 300 -3.42 12.99 -2.92
C GLY A 300 -1.97 13.51 -2.98
N LEU A 301 -0.97 12.65 -2.78
CA LEU A 301 0.41 13.06 -2.94
C LEU A 301 0.71 13.23 -4.43
N ASP A 302 1.08 14.44 -4.79
CA ASP A 302 1.67 14.73 -6.09
C ASP A 302 3.18 14.72 -5.94
N VAL A 303 3.75 13.62 -6.37
CA VAL A 303 5.19 13.42 -6.44
C VAL A 303 5.49 12.83 -7.79
N ASP A 304 6.22 13.57 -8.58
CA ASP A 304 6.72 13.13 -9.87
C ASP A 304 8.00 12.31 -9.70
N ASP A 305 8.38 11.62 -10.76
CA ASP A 305 9.65 10.90 -10.89
C ASP A 305 9.87 9.72 -9.93
N LEU A 306 8.79 9.18 -9.34
CA LEU A 306 8.91 7.93 -8.61
C LEU A 306 9.30 6.79 -9.55
N THR A 307 10.48 6.23 -9.34
CA THR A 307 10.95 5.07 -10.10
C THR A 307 10.22 3.80 -9.71
N HIS A 308 9.93 3.67 -8.41
CA HIS A 308 9.31 2.47 -7.85
C HIS A 308 8.21 2.80 -6.84
N VAL A 309 7.23 1.91 -6.78
CA VAL A 309 6.28 1.79 -5.67
C VAL A 309 6.49 0.43 -5.03
N ILE A 310 6.73 0.38 -3.73
CA ILE A 310 6.95 -0.87 -3.00
C ILE A 310 5.78 -1.12 -2.05
N ASN A 311 5.07 -2.21 -2.27
CA ASN A 311 4.04 -2.69 -1.35
C ASN A 311 4.69 -3.65 -0.35
N PHE A 312 4.93 -3.21 0.89
CA PHE A 312 5.45 -4.07 1.98
C PHE A 312 4.43 -5.13 2.44
N GLY A 313 3.25 -5.07 1.90
CA GLY A 313 2.13 -6.00 1.93
C GLY A 313 1.04 -5.49 1.00
N LEU A 314 0.24 -6.39 0.44
CA LEU A 314 -0.88 -6.00 -0.41
C LEU A 314 -1.91 -5.20 0.39
N PRO A 315 -2.55 -4.18 -0.19
CA PRO A 315 -3.59 -3.39 0.48
C PRO A 315 -4.78 -4.27 0.85
N ASP A 316 -5.58 -3.84 1.82
CA ASP A 316 -6.77 -4.60 2.22
C ASP A 316 -7.86 -4.55 1.15
N ASP A 317 -8.00 -3.42 0.51
CA ASP A 317 -8.86 -3.18 -0.63
C ASP A 317 -8.08 -3.30 -1.96
N ILE A 318 -8.69 -3.98 -2.95
CA ILE A 318 -8.06 -4.25 -4.25
C ILE A 318 -7.87 -2.95 -5.05
N GLU A 319 -8.83 -2.04 -4.98
CA GLU A 319 -8.80 -0.75 -5.70
C GLU A 319 -7.63 0.12 -5.24
N SER A 320 -7.30 0.08 -3.96
CA SER A 320 -6.14 0.78 -3.39
C SER A 320 -4.81 0.38 -4.04
N TYR A 321 -4.70 -0.84 -4.61
CA TYR A 321 -3.51 -1.25 -5.34
C TYR A 321 -3.29 -0.41 -6.61
N THR A 322 -4.34 -0.10 -7.35
CA THR A 322 -4.28 0.74 -8.54
C THR A 322 -3.82 2.16 -8.19
N HIS A 323 -4.37 2.73 -7.11
CA HIS A 323 -3.97 4.05 -6.61
C HIS A 323 -2.51 4.10 -6.12
N ARG A 324 -2.01 3.02 -5.49
CA ARG A 324 -0.59 2.90 -5.11
C ARG A 324 0.31 2.83 -6.34
N SER A 325 0.02 1.89 -7.24
CA SER A 325 0.84 1.68 -8.45
C SER A 325 0.84 2.88 -9.38
N GLY A 326 -0.27 3.64 -9.44
CA GLY A 326 -0.38 4.88 -10.21
C GLY A 326 0.45 6.06 -9.66
N ARG A 327 1.23 5.88 -8.58
CA ARG A 327 2.22 6.88 -8.12
C ARG A 327 3.53 6.82 -8.92
N THR A 328 3.76 5.77 -9.70
CA THR A 328 4.88 5.66 -10.64
C THR A 328 4.38 5.51 -12.07
N GLY A 329 5.24 5.62 -13.05
CA GLY A 329 4.87 5.48 -14.46
C GLY A 329 4.06 6.65 -15.03
N ARG A 330 4.21 7.87 -14.47
CA ARG A 330 3.53 9.10 -14.91
C ARG A 330 4.26 9.76 -16.08
N ALA A 331 3.55 10.63 -16.81
CA ALA A 331 4.09 11.45 -17.90
C ALA A 331 4.86 10.64 -18.97
N GLY A 332 4.37 9.45 -19.31
CA GLY A 332 5.01 8.59 -20.31
C GLY A 332 6.27 7.84 -19.85
N LYS A 333 6.72 8.05 -18.60
CA LYS A 333 7.85 7.33 -18.01
C LYS A 333 7.44 5.91 -17.61
N LYS A 334 8.39 4.96 -17.64
CA LYS A 334 8.16 3.60 -17.15
C LYS A 334 8.34 3.54 -15.65
N GLY A 335 7.43 2.85 -14.95
CA GLY A 335 7.47 2.65 -13.51
C GLY A 335 7.48 1.17 -13.12
N THR A 336 7.85 0.88 -11.88
CA THR A 336 7.83 -0.48 -11.34
C THR A 336 7.08 -0.52 -10.01
N SER A 337 6.06 -1.38 -9.93
CA SER A 337 5.33 -1.68 -8.69
C SER A 337 5.79 -3.03 -8.15
N ILE A 338 6.44 -3.02 -7.00
CA ILE A 338 6.99 -4.20 -6.33
C ILE A 338 6.07 -4.58 -5.18
N SER A 339 5.73 -5.86 -5.04
CA SER A 339 4.93 -6.38 -3.94
C SER A 339 5.68 -7.46 -3.18
N ILE A 340 5.96 -7.24 -1.89
CA ILE A 340 6.59 -8.22 -0.99
C ILE A 340 5.48 -8.95 -0.26
N ILE A 341 5.18 -10.17 -0.69
CA ILE A 341 4.03 -10.94 -0.23
C ILE A 341 4.45 -12.24 0.48
N HIS A 342 3.56 -12.75 1.31
CA HIS A 342 3.69 -14.11 1.85
C HIS A 342 2.64 -15.05 1.21
N THR A 343 2.80 -16.35 1.39
CA THR A 343 1.97 -17.38 0.75
C THR A 343 0.46 -17.19 0.94
N ARG A 344 0.02 -16.62 2.06
CA ARG A 344 -1.41 -16.36 2.35
C ARG A 344 -1.99 -15.22 1.52
N GLU A 345 -1.16 -14.32 0.98
CA GLU A 345 -1.60 -13.18 0.16
C GLU A 345 -1.73 -13.53 -1.34
N ARG A 346 -1.36 -14.76 -1.73
CA ARG A 346 -1.38 -15.20 -3.13
C ARG A 346 -2.78 -15.10 -3.79
N SER A 347 -3.83 -15.49 -3.07
CA SER A 347 -5.20 -15.37 -3.57
C SER A 347 -5.61 -13.92 -3.80
N LYS A 348 -5.18 -13.01 -2.92
CA LYS A 348 -5.40 -11.56 -3.07
C LYS A 348 -4.64 -11.00 -4.27
N MET A 349 -3.40 -11.42 -4.48
CA MET A 349 -2.62 -11.05 -5.66
C MET A 349 -3.34 -11.43 -6.96
N HIS A 350 -3.83 -12.67 -7.07
CA HIS A 350 -4.60 -13.09 -8.25
C HIS A 350 -5.92 -12.33 -8.43
N ALA A 351 -6.53 -11.85 -7.34
CA ALA A 351 -7.71 -10.99 -7.44
C ALA A 351 -7.33 -9.60 -7.99
N ILE A 352 -6.19 -9.05 -7.58
CA ILE A 352 -5.64 -7.79 -8.12
C ILE A 352 -5.33 -7.94 -9.61
N GLU A 353 -4.64 -9.02 -10.04
CA GLU A 353 -4.34 -9.29 -11.46
C GLU A 353 -5.58 -9.20 -12.35
N LYS A 354 -6.71 -9.74 -11.87
CA LYS A 354 -7.99 -9.69 -12.62
C LYS A 354 -8.53 -8.27 -12.74
N VAL A 355 -8.35 -7.44 -11.72
CA VAL A 355 -8.85 -6.06 -11.73
C VAL A 355 -7.99 -5.16 -12.60
N ILE A 356 -6.66 -5.29 -12.48
CA ILE A 356 -5.73 -4.47 -13.29
C ILE A 356 -5.52 -5.00 -14.71
N SER A 357 -6.11 -6.17 -15.05
CA SER A 357 -5.94 -6.87 -16.33
C SER A 357 -4.48 -7.15 -16.71
N LYS A 358 -3.59 -7.28 -15.71
CA LYS A 358 -2.15 -7.55 -15.89
C LYS A 358 -1.68 -8.62 -14.92
N ALA A 359 -0.82 -9.52 -15.41
CA ALA A 359 -0.16 -10.52 -14.57
C ALA A 359 1.03 -9.93 -13.82
N PHE A 360 1.20 -10.36 -12.58
CA PHE A 360 2.42 -10.08 -11.83
C PHE A 360 3.55 -11.02 -12.26
N VAL A 361 4.74 -10.46 -12.42
CA VAL A 361 5.95 -11.23 -12.70
C VAL A 361 6.58 -11.67 -11.37
N GLU A 362 6.88 -12.96 -11.22
CA GLU A 362 7.61 -13.45 -10.04
C GLU A 362 9.07 -13.00 -10.10
N GLY A 363 9.47 -12.18 -9.14
CA GLY A 363 10.85 -11.75 -8.97
C GLY A 363 11.63 -12.74 -8.11
N GLU A 364 12.88 -12.97 -8.47
CA GLU A 364 13.83 -13.67 -7.59
C GLU A 364 14.54 -12.64 -6.70
N ILE A 365 14.59 -12.91 -5.39
CA ILE A 365 15.27 -12.01 -4.46
C ILE A 365 16.76 -11.96 -4.87
N PRO A 366 17.29 -10.74 -5.11
CA PRO A 366 18.67 -10.59 -5.53
C PRO A 366 19.65 -11.24 -4.54
N ASP A 367 20.61 -11.97 -5.05
CA ASP A 367 21.70 -12.51 -4.26
C ASP A 367 22.72 -11.43 -3.86
N ALA A 368 23.56 -11.72 -2.90
CA ALA A 368 24.58 -10.80 -2.42
C ALA A 368 25.52 -10.35 -3.56
N LYS A 369 25.88 -11.27 -4.45
CA LYS A 369 26.82 -10.99 -5.56
C LYS A 369 26.21 -10.01 -6.59
N ALA A 370 24.96 -10.23 -6.99
CA ALA A 370 24.26 -9.34 -7.92
C ALA A 370 24.10 -7.93 -7.34
N ILE A 371 23.75 -7.82 -6.05
CA ILE A 371 23.62 -6.55 -5.35
C ILE A 371 24.97 -5.82 -5.31
N CYS A 372 26.02 -6.50 -4.84
CA CYS A 372 27.36 -5.93 -4.77
C CYS A 372 27.88 -5.46 -6.14
N SER A 373 27.65 -6.24 -7.19
CA SER A 373 28.05 -5.85 -8.55
C SER A 373 27.35 -4.58 -9.00
N LYS A 374 26.03 -4.45 -8.81
CA LYS A 374 25.29 -3.23 -9.24
C LYS A 374 25.70 -1.99 -8.46
N GLN A 375 25.88 -2.12 -7.15
CA GLN A 375 26.31 -1.01 -6.31
C GLN A 375 27.76 -0.59 -6.65
N LEU A 376 28.65 -1.55 -6.90
CA LEU A 376 30.01 -1.26 -7.32
C LEU A 376 30.05 -0.50 -8.65
N TYR A 377 29.26 -0.93 -9.64
CA TYR A 377 29.16 -0.22 -10.92
C TYR A 377 28.68 1.22 -10.75
N LYS A 378 27.70 1.47 -9.84
CA LYS A 378 27.27 2.82 -9.54
C LYS A 378 28.40 3.68 -8.96
N VAL A 379 29.15 3.15 -7.98
CA VAL A 379 30.28 3.87 -7.38
C VAL A 379 31.34 4.19 -8.45
N MET A 380 31.65 3.21 -9.31
CA MET A 380 32.59 3.44 -10.42
C MET A 380 32.09 4.52 -11.38
N ASP A 381 30.81 4.51 -11.72
CA ASP A 381 30.18 5.50 -12.59
C ASP A 381 30.19 6.90 -11.97
N GLN A 382 29.96 6.98 -10.66
CA GLN A 382 30.06 8.24 -9.89
C GLN A 382 31.49 8.77 -9.87
N ILE A 383 32.49 7.91 -9.69
CA ILE A 383 33.91 8.30 -9.72
C ILE A 383 34.28 8.83 -11.13
N LEU A 384 33.79 8.15 -12.19
CA LEU A 384 34.07 8.55 -13.59
C LEU A 384 33.39 9.86 -13.99
N LYS A 385 32.23 10.17 -13.37
CA LYS A 385 31.43 11.38 -13.66
C LYS A 385 31.71 12.51 -12.67
N ALA A 386 32.57 12.29 -11.67
CA ALA A 386 32.89 13.33 -10.70
C ALA A 386 33.60 14.49 -11.40
N ASP A 387 32.99 15.67 -11.31
CA ASP A 387 33.62 16.90 -11.77
C ASP A 387 34.77 17.25 -10.83
N VAL A 388 35.95 17.31 -11.36
CA VAL A 388 37.18 17.67 -10.62
C VAL A 388 37.41 19.17 -10.78
N ASN A 389 37.33 19.90 -9.69
CA ASN A 389 37.75 21.29 -9.69
C ASN A 389 39.30 21.35 -9.72
N GLU A 390 39.82 21.46 -10.95
CA GLU A 390 41.28 21.47 -11.17
C GLU A 390 41.99 22.61 -10.44
N GLU A 391 41.34 23.79 -10.31
CA GLU A 391 41.91 24.95 -9.63
C GLU A 391 42.09 24.72 -8.11
N GLU A 392 41.17 24.04 -7.47
CA GLU A 392 41.24 23.73 -6.04
C GLU A 392 42.22 22.60 -5.73
N ILE A 393 42.40 21.64 -6.63
CA ILE A 393 43.29 20.48 -6.44
C ILE A 393 44.71 20.74 -6.91
N ALA A 394 44.92 21.62 -7.90
CA ALA A 394 46.22 21.93 -8.48
C ALA A 394 47.33 22.23 -7.43
N PRO A 395 47.08 22.99 -6.35
CA PRO A 395 48.12 23.25 -5.33
C PRO A 395 48.62 22.00 -4.61
N PHE A 396 47.79 20.96 -4.52
CA PHE A 396 48.09 19.73 -3.78
C PHE A 396 48.54 18.58 -4.70
N LEU A 397 48.35 18.68 -6.02
CA LEU A 397 48.63 17.60 -6.98
C LEU A 397 50.10 17.13 -6.93
N ALA A 398 51.06 18.04 -6.75
CA ALA A 398 52.48 17.68 -6.68
C ALA A 398 52.79 16.77 -5.48
N GLU A 399 52.17 17.07 -4.33
CA GLU A 399 52.34 16.29 -3.10
C GLU A 399 51.57 14.98 -3.16
N ILE A 400 50.36 15.00 -3.68
CA ILE A 400 49.53 13.80 -3.95
C ILE A 400 50.28 12.84 -4.87
N ASN A 401 50.79 13.32 -6.01
CA ASN A 401 51.53 12.48 -6.94
C ASN A 401 52.78 11.88 -6.32
N ARG A 402 53.51 12.63 -5.47
CA ARG A 402 54.67 12.11 -4.75
C ARG A 402 54.29 10.98 -3.78
N HIS A 403 53.14 11.08 -3.10
CA HIS A 403 52.68 10.04 -2.19
C HIS A 403 52.24 8.75 -2.92
N PHE A 404 51.79 8.88 -4.17
CA PHE A 404 51.34 7.74 -4.98
C PHE A 404 52.36 7.31 -6.04
N GLU A 405 53.56 7.87 -6.09
CA GLU A 405 54.58 7.63 -7.12
C GLU A 405 54.97 6.17 -7.28
N TYR A 406 54.96 5.40 -6.16
CA TYR A 406 55.31 3.97 -6.16
C TYR A 406 54.08 3.06 -6.01
N VAL A 407 52.86 3.57 -6.20
CA VAL A 407 51.64 2.78 -6.06
C VAL A 407 51.04 2.57 -7.44
N ASP A 408 50.86 1.33 -7.85
CA ASP A 408 50.25 0.99 -9.12
C ASP A 408 48.81 1.49 -9.19
N LYS A 409 48.39 1.94 -10.39
CA LYS A 409 47.02 2.38 -10.65
C LYS A 409 45.96 1.37 -10.18
N GLU A 410 46.23 0.05 -10.38
CA GLU A 410 45.34 -1.01 -9.94
C GLU A 410 45.19 -1.05 -8.41
N ASP A 411 46.25 -0.81 -7.68
CA ASP A 411 46.22 -0.78 -6.21
C ASP A 411 45.50 0.47 -5.66
N ILE A 412 45.64 1.61 -6.34
CA ILE A 412 44.87 2.80 -5.99
C ILE A 412 43.39 2.54 -6.16
N ILE A 413 42.96 1.95 -7.29
CA ILE A 413 41.57 1.59 -7.55
C ILE A 413 41.05 0.62 -6.49
N LYS A 414 41.82 -0.44 -6.14
CA LYS A 414 41.45 -1.39 -5.10
C LYS A 414 41.25 -0.70 -3.74
N LYS A 415 42.11 0.22 -3.38
CA LYS A 415 42.04 0.99 -2.12
C LYS A 415 40.82 1.91 -2.10
N ILE A 416 40.54 2.65 -3.17
CA ILE A 416 39.36 3.50 -3.29
C ILE A 416 38.08 2.66 -3.18
N VAL A 417 37.99 1.57 -3.92
CA VAL A 417 36.85 0.63 -3.82
C VAL A 417 36.71 0.05 -2.41
N SER A 418 37.81 -0.30 -1.77
CA SER A 418 37.77 -0.82 -0.40
C SER A 418 37.35 0.23 0.64
N MET A 419 37.72 1.48 0.46
CA MET A 419 37.31 2.59 1.35
C MET A 419 35.81 2.90 1.20
N GLU A 420 35.34 3.05 -0.03
CA GLU A 420 33.96 3.44 -0.31
C GLU A 420 32.98 2.26 -0.13
N PHE A 421 33.39 1.06 -0.44
CA PHE A 421 32.50 -0.09 -0.58
C PHE A 421 32.77 -1.22 0.42
N GLY A 422 33.87 -1.14 1.19
CA GLY A 422 34.29 -2.21 2.09
C GLY A 422 33.25 -2.64 3.12
N LYS A 423 32.58 -1.69 3.77
CA LYS A 423 31.53 -1.95 4.76
C LYS A 423 30.31 -2.64 4.14
N PHE A 424 29.98 -2.30 2.91
CA PHE A 424 28.85 -2.90 2.17
C PHE A 424 29.17 -4.35 1.78
N LEU A 425 30.39 -4.61 1.32
CA LEU A 425 30.87 -5.97 1.02
C LEU A 425 30.88 -6.85 2.27
N GLU A 426 31.37 -6.33 3.40
CA GLU A 426 31.40 -7.05 4.67
C GLU A 426 30.00 -7.42 5.15
N TYR A 427 29.04 -6.51 5.03
CA TYR A 427 27.63 -6.78 5.36
C TYR A 427 27.06 -7.92 4.51
N TYR A 428 27.27 -7.88 3.19
CA TYR A 428 26.71 -8.88 2.30
C TYR A 428 27.46 -10.21 2.31
N ALA A 429 28.74 -10.24 2.69
CA ALA A 429 29.47 -11.49 2.91
C ALA A 429 28.86 -12.34 4.04
N ASN A 430 28.31 -11.68 5.06
CA ASN A 430 27.69 -12.32 6.24
C ASN A 430 26.15 -12.30 6.21
N ALA A 431 25.53 -11.83 5.12
CA ALA A 431 24.09 -11.66 5.05
C ALA A 431 23.33 -13.00 5.05
N PRO A 432 22.28 -13.17 5.88
CA PRO A 432 21.52 -14.40 5.96
C PRO A 432 20.83 -14.74 4.64
N VAL A 433 20.79 -16.04 4.29
CA VAL A 433 20.11 -16.52 3.09
C VAL A 433 18.60 -16.43 3.29
N ILE A 434 17.88 -15.86 2.32
CA ILE A 434 16.41 -15.83 2.31
C ILE A 434 15.92 -17.08 1.59
N GLU A 435 15.30 -18.00 2.32
CA GLU A 435 14.73 -19.21 1.75
C GLU A 435 13.38 -18.90 1.08
N LYS A 436 13.18 -19.43 -0.13
CA LYS A 436 11.85 -19.42 -0.78
C LYS A 436 10.87 -20.19 0.12
N PRO A 437 9.65 -19.66 0.40
CA PRO A 437 8.66 -20.41 1.16
C PRO A 437 8.35 -21.71 0.45
N SER A 438 8.60 -22.84 1.12
CA SER A 438 8.25 -24.15 0.58
C SER A 438 6.75 -24.20 0.32
N ARG A 439 6.34 -24.57 -0.89
CA ARG A 439 4.96 -24.97 -1.14
C ARG A 439 4.69 -26.11 -0.18
N GLY A 440 3.84 -25.93 0.82
CA GLY A 440 3.52 -26.94 1.82
C GLY A 440 3.05 -28.23 1.13
N ARG A 441 4.01 -29.10 0.81
CA ARG A 441 3.74 -30.52 0.82
C ARG A 441 3.49 -30.82 2.30
N GLY A 442 2.28 -31.30 2.60
CA GLY A 442 1.97 -31.83 3.90
C GLY A 442 3.14 -32.64 4.40
N GLU A 443 3.60 -32.35 5.61
CA GLU A 443 4.64 -33.09 6.30
C GLU A 443 4.26 -34.57 6.26
N ASP A 444 4.87 -35.30 5.32
CA ASP A 444 4.86 -36.73 5.30
C ASP A 444 5.85 -37.16 6.39
N ARG A 445 5.37 -37.18 7.63
CA ARG A 445 6.07 -37.86 8.71
C ARG A 445 5.95 -39.32 8.43
N GLY A 446 7.01 -39.87 7.87
CA GLY A 446 7.25 -41.29 7.74
C GLY A 446 6.94 -42.02 9.05
N SER A 447 5.76 -42.60 9.14
CA SER A 447 5.40 -43.63 10.10
C SER A 447 5.54 -44.98 9.40
N LYS A 448 6.54 -45.72 9.82
CA LYS A 448 6.62 -47.16 9.54
C LYS A 448 5.37 -47.86 10.08
N GLY A 449 4.76 -48.53 9.18
CA GLY A 449 3.86 -49.65 9.19
C GLY A 449 3.07 -50.02 10.46
N CYS A 450 1.77 -50.02 10.31
CA CYS A 450 0.93 -51.17 10.68
C CYS A 450 -0.42 -51.01 9.96
N ARG A 451 -0.71 -51.96 9.08
CA ARG A 451 -2.00 -52.16 8.44
C ARG A 451 -3.06 -52.50 9.50
N ARG A 452 -4.21 -51.86 9.44
CA ARG A 452 -5.52 -52.48 9.71
C ARG A 452 -6.63 -51.63 9.15
N ASP A 453 -7.53 -52.34 8.47
CA ASP A 453 -8.77 -51.89 7.81
C ASP A 453 -9.78 -51.23 8.74
N GLY A 454 -10.66 -50.41 8.15
CA GLY A 454 -12.02 -50.18 8.69
C GLY A 454 -12.58 -48.77 8.62
N SER A 455 -13.35 -48.49 7.59
CA SER A 455 -14.59 -47.69 7.55
C SER A 455 -14.68 -46.33 8.23
N GLY A 456 -14.89 -45.33 7.38
CA GLY A 456 -15.93 -44.31 7.44
C GLY A 456 -16.14 -43.43 8.64
N GLN A 457 -15.88 -42.13 8.49
CA GLN A 457 -16.91 -41.10 8.72
C GLN A 457 -16.29 -39.68 8.77
N ARG A 458 -16.94 -38.77 8.09
CA ARG A 458 -16.71 -37.34 8.06
C ARG A 458 -16.81 -36.74 9.46
N ARG A 459 -15.87 -35.85 9.83
CA ARG A 459 -16.13 -34.76 10.79
C ARG A 459 -15.10 -33.65 10.66
N GLY A 460 -15.65 -32.45 10.64
CA GLY A 460 -15.00 -31.18 10.63
C GLY A 460 -14.47 -30.72 11.99
N GLY A 461 -13.68 -29.66 11.96
CA GLY A 461 -13.30 -28.86 13.13
C GLY A 461 -11.97 -29.24 13.73
N GLU A 462 -10.86 -28.68 13.25
CA GLU A 462 -9.56 -28.77 13.89
C GLU A 462 -9.57 -28.11 15.28
N ARG A 463 -9.48 -28.94 16.32
CA ARG A 463 -9.10 -28.50 17.67
C ARG A 463 -7.56 -28.47 17.71
N ARG A 464 -6.97 -27.26 17.84
CA ARG A 464 -5.58 -27.11 18.21
C ARG A 464 -5.32 -27.82 19.55
N ALA A 465 -4.28 -28.65 19.61
CA ALA A 465 -3.83 -29.26 20.84
C ALA A 465 -3.46 -28.19 21.88
N PRO A 466 -3.81 -28.37 23.17
CA PRO A 466 -3.45 -27.43 24.22
C PRO A 466 -1.92 -27.33 24.35
N ARG A 467 -1.41 -26.11 24.45
CA ARG A 467 -0.01 -25.82 24.75
C ARG A 467 0.32 -26.33 26.16
N ALA A 468 1.52 -26.88 26.36
CA ALA A 468 1.98 -27.24 27.69
C ALA A 468 2.03 -26.01 28.59
N VAL A 469 1.48 -26.14 29.80
CA VAL A 469 1.46 -25.07 30.83
C VAL A 469 2.89 -24.86 31.35
N GLU A 470 3.26 -23.63 31.61
CA GLU A 470 4.57 -23.27 32.15
C GLU A 470 4.72 -23.86 33.60
N SER A 471 5.90 -24.39 33.91
CA SER A 471 6.13 -25.03 35.23
C SER A 471 5.86 -24.04 36.37
N GLY A 472 4.96 -24.41 37.33
CA GLY A 472 4.55 -23.57 38.44
C GLY A 472 3.28 -22.73 38.20
N PHE A 473 2.66 -22.83 37.03
CA PHE A 473 1.38 -22.20 36.69
C PHE A 473 0.29 -23.25 36.49
N LYS A 474 -0.94 -22.88 36.82
CA LYS A 474 -2.14 -23.67 36.62
C LYS A 474 -3.07 -22.98 35.64
N ARG A 475 -3.64 -23.74 34.70
CA ARG A 475 -4.53 -23.21 33.68
C ARG A 475 -5.98 -23.27 34.10
N LEU A 476 -6.65 -22.11 34.18
CA LEU A 476 -8.04 -21.98 34.54
C LEU A 476 -8.90 -21.64 33.34
N PHE A 477 -10.07 -22.24 33.27
CA PHE A 477 -11.11 -22.00 32.28
C PHE A 477 -12.07 -20.92 32.76
N ILE A 478 -12.45 -19.99 31.88
CA ILE A 478 -13.48 -18.97 32.13
C ILE A 478 -14.48 -18.98 30.97
N ASN A 479 -15.78 -18.97 31.27
CA ASN A 479 -16.89 -19.01 30.30
C ASN A 479 -17.17 -17.66 29.62
N LEU A 480 -16.23 -16.74 29.61
CA LEU A 480 -16.28 -15.44 28.91
C LEU A 480 -15.22 -15.39 27.80
N GLY A 481 -15.51 -14.70 26.70
CA GLY A 481 -14.61 -14.57 25.56
C GLY A 481 -14.71 -13.22 24.87
N LYS A 482 -14.17 -13.13 23.64
CA LYS A 482 -14.20 -11.91 22.81
C LYS A 482 -15.60 -11.39 22.57
N ALA A 483 -16.58 -12.28 22.38
CA ALA A 483 -17.97 -11.92 22.16
C ALA A 483 -18.62 -11.20 23.36
N ASP A 484 -18.08 -11.40 24.56
CA ASP A 484 -18.52 -10.74 25.79
C ASP A 484 -17.75 -9.43 26.04
N GLY A 485 -16.83 -9.05 25.14
CA GLY A 485 -15.92 -7.92 25.31
C GLY A 485 -14.86 -8.17 26.40
N PHE A 486 -14.49 -9.44 26.62
CA PHE A 486 -13.57 -9.87 27.68
C PHE A 486 -12.16 -9.99 27.12
N TYR A 487 -11.48 -8.84 26.93
CA TYR A 487 -10.11 -8.75 26.42
C TYR A 487 -9.06 -8.83 27.53
N PRO A 488 -7.77 -9.06 27.24
CA PRO A 488 -6.73 -9.24 28.26
C PRO A 488 -6.66 -8.12 29.31
N GLY A 489 -6.86 -6.87 28.95
CA GLY A 489 -6.93 -5.74 29.88
C GLY A 489 -8.11 -5.82 30.83
N GLU A 490 -9.29 -6.20 30.31
CA GLU A 490 -10.52 -6.41 31.07
C GLU A 490 -10.40 -7.62 32.01
N ILE A 491 -9.75 -8.70 31.55
CA ILE A 491 -9.46 -9.89 32.35
C ILE A 491 -8.63 -9.52 33.58
N MET A 492 -7.57 -8.74 33.39
CA MET A 492 -6.70 -8.28 34.47
C MET A 492 -7.44 -7.38 35.48
N GLN A 493 -8.25 -6.44 34.98
CA GLN A 493 -9.07 -5.57 35.83
C GLN A 493 -10.10 -6.38 36.61
N PHE A 494 -10.76 -7.33 35.98
CA PHE A 494 -11.78 -8.17 36.56
C PHE A 494 -11.20 -9.08 37.66
N ILE A 495 -10.03 -9.68 37.45
CA ILE A 495 -9.32 -10.47 38.46
C ILE A 495 -8.94 -9.58 39.66
N ASN A 496 -8.32 -8.43 39.40
CA ASN A 496 -7.89 -7.51 40.47
C ASN A 496 -9.07 -6.92 41.27
N LYS A 497 -10.25 -6.78 40.65
CA LYS A 497 -11.47 -6.32 41.32
C LYS A 497 -12.04 -7.38 42.29
N ASN A 498 -12.01 -8.65 41.88
CA ASN A 498 -12.68 -9.74 42.63
C ASN A 498 -11.74 -10.51 43.57
N VAL A 499 -10.42 -10.40 43.38
CA VAL A 499 -9.42 -11.09 44.22
C VAL A 499 -8.61 -10.08 45.02
N LYS A 500 -8.58 -10.23 46.35
CA LYS A 500 -7.79 -9.35 47.23
C LYS A 500 -6.28 -9.51 46.95
N GLY A 501 -5.63 -8.39 46.63
CA GLY A 501 -4.19 -8.31 46.29
C GLY A 501 -3.89 -8.42 44.80
N ARG A 502 -2.74 -7.90 44.38
CA ARG A 502 -2.30 -7.94 42.96
C ARG A 502 -1.96 -9.38 42.58
N GLN A 503 -2.67 -9.91 41.59
CA GLN A 503 -2.47 -11.28 41.11
C GLN A 503 -1.52 -11.29 39.93
N GLN A 504 -0.62 -12.27 39.90
CA GLN A 504 0.22 -12.53 38.73
C GLN A 504 -0.57 -13.43 37.78
N VAL A 505 -0.74 -13.00 36.51
CA VAL A 505 -1.38 -13.77 35.46
C VAL A 505 -0.34 -13.99 34.37
N GLY A 506 -0.15 -15.25 34.00
CA GLY A 506 0.73 -15.67 32.92
C GLY A 506 0.06 -15.54 31.56
N HIS A 507 0.09 -16.60 30.78
CA HIS A 507 -0.48 -16.57 29.42
C HIS A 507 -2.02 -16.54 29.44
N ILE A 508 -2.62 -15.79 28.49
CA ILE A 508 -4.07 -15.67 28.32
C ILE A 508 -4.44 -16.14 26.91
N ASP A 509 -5.15 -17.26 26.81
CA ASP A 509 -5.74 -17.75 25.56
C ASP A 509 -7.18 -17.28 25.46
N LEU A 510 -7.46 -16.39 24.50
CA LEU A 510 -8.77 -15.78 24.32
C LEU A 510 -9.46 -16.32 23.06
N LEU A 511 -10.58 -17.04 23.27
CA LEU A 511 -11.47 -17.56 22.21
C LEU A 511 -12.75 -16.71 22.13
N ASP A 512 -13.61 -16.99 21.16
CA ASP A 512 -14.80 -16.16 20.93
C ASP A 512 -15.78 -16.16 22.12
N LYS A 513 -16.00 -17.32 22.75
CA LYS A 513 -16.99 -17.49 23.84
C LYS A 513 -16.39 -17.91 25.19
N ILE A 514 -15.11 -18.21 25.22
CA ILE A 514 -14.41 -18.72 26.40
C ILE A 514 -12.98 -18.20 26.44
N SER A 515 -12.37 -18.20 27.60
CA SER A 515 -10.94 -17.88 27.77
C SER A 515 -10.26 -18.84 28.74
N TYR A 516 -8.95 -18.99 28.57
CA TYR A 516 -8.08 -19.69 29.51
C TYR A 516 -7.03 -18.71 30.02
N ILE A 517 -6.79 -18.76 31.31
CA ILE A 517 -5.76 -17.95 31.99
C ILE A 517 -4.79 -18.86 32.73
N GLU A 518 -3.53 -18.53 32.78
CA GLU A 518 -2.53 -19.18 33.58
C GLU A 518 -2.24 -18.34 34.82
N VAL A 519 -2.39 -18.94 36.01
CA VAL A 519 -2.10 -18.30 37.30
C VAL A 519 -1.16 -19.17 38.10
N PRO A 520 -0.33 -18.61 38.98
CA PRO A 520 0.53 -19.41 39.84
C PRO A 520 -0.28 -20.44 40.63
N GLU A 521 0.21 -21.67 40.70
CA GLU A 521 -0.51 -22.80 41.33
C GLU A 521 -0.96 -22.52 42.76
N ARG A 522 -0.17 -21.77 43.54
CA ARG A 522 -0.48 -21.31 44.90
C ARG A 522 -1.71 -20.41 44.97
N ASP A 523 -1.99 -19.62 43.94
CA ASP A 523 -3.08 -18.63 43.88
C ASP A 523 -4.31 -19.14 43.08
N ALA A 524 -4.17 -20.27 42.36
CA ALA A 524 -5.20 -20.80 41.45
C ALA A 524 -6.54 -21.04 42.15
N ASN A 525 -6.55 -21.69 43.34
CA ASN A 525 -7.77 -21.96 44.10
C ASN A 525 -8.44 -20.69 44.64
N LYS A 526 -7.66 -19.67 44.98
CA LYS A 526 -8.15 -18.38 45.44
C LYS A 526 -8.82 -17.62 44.31
N VAL A 527 -8.20 -17.58 43.11
CA VAL A 527 -8.71 -16.93 41.90
C VAL A 527 -9.97 -17.65 41.44
N MET A 528 -9.98 -18.97 41.36
CA MET A 528 -11.12 -19.78 40.94
C MET A 528 -12.36 -19.55 41.82
N LYS A 529 -12.20 -19.56 43.16
CA LYS A 529 -13.29 -19.30 44.09
C LYS A 529 -13.82 -17.87 44.04
N ALA A 530 -12.96 -16.89 43.82
CA ALA A 530 -13.35 -15.48 43.73
C ALA A 530 -14.04 -15.10 42.43
N LEU A 531 -13.69 -15.78 41.32
CA LEU A 531 -14.29 -15.52 40.01
C LEU A 531 -15.57 -16.30 39.79
N SER A 532 -15.70 -17.53 40.31
CA SER A 532 -16.91 -18.34 40.17
C SER A 532 -18.09 -17.72 40.90
N GLY A 533 -19.21 -17.49 40.18
CA GLY A 533 -20.41 -16.83 40.70
C GLY A 533 -20.36 -15.30 40.66
N SER A 534 -19.25 -14.68 40.24
CA SER A 534 -19.20 -13.23 40.01
C SER A 534 -19.95 -12.85 38.72
N ILE A 535 -20.36 -11.60 38.57
CA ILE A 535 -21.12 -11.12 37.42
C ILE A 535 -20.24 -10.18 36.58
N TYR A 536 -20.12 -10.45 35.29
CA TYR A 536 -19.49 -9.58 34.31
C TYR A 536 -20.50 -9.19 33.21
N LYS A 537 -20.83 -7.91 33.06
CA LYS A 537 -21.80 -7.38 32.08
C LYS A 537 -23.10 -8.21 32.01
N ASN A 538 -23.74 -8.46 33.15
CA ASN A 538 -24.97 -9.26 33.33
C ASN A 538 -24.84 -10.76 33.01
N ARG A 539 -23.63 -11.31 32.92
CA ARG A 539 -23.39 -12.73 32.70
C ARG A 539 -22.65 -13.32 33.90
N GLU A 540 -23.16 -14.44 34.43
CA GLU A 540 -22.52 -15.17 35.53
C GLU A 540 -21.23 -15.85 35.04
N VAL A 541 -20.15 -15.62 35.78
CA VAL A 541 -18.82 -16.16 35.48
C VAL A 541 -18.66 -17.52 36.12
N ARG A 542 -18.21 -18.49 35.33
CA ARG A 542 -17.80 -19.82 35.79
C ARG A 542 -16.31 -19.98 35.52
N CYS A 543 -15.56 -20.20 36.59
CA CYS A 543 -14.12 -20.42 36.53
C CYS A 543 -13.81 -21.80 37.11
N ASN A 544 -13.25 -22.68 36.29
CA ASN A 544 -12.92 -24.06 36.68
C ASN A 544 -11.49 -24.41 36.28
N ASP A 545 -10.96 -25.49 36.86
CA ASP A 545 -9.71 -26.07 36.41
C ASP A 545 -9.85 -26.61 34.99
N ALA A 546 -8.91 -26.27 34.09
CA ALA A 546 -8.96 -26.70 32.71
C ALA A 546 -8.69 -28.21 32.55
N GLU A 547 -8.04 -28.85 33.53
CA GLU A 547 -7.71 -30.27 33.50
C GLU A 547 -8.86 -31.15 34.05
N GLU A 548 -9.68 -30.68 34.99
CA GLU A 548 -10.81 -31.45 35.53
C GLU A 548 -12.01 -31.57 34.58
N GLY A 549 -12.10 -30.72 33.54
CA GLY A 549 -13.20 -30.73 32.58
C GLY A 549 -13.18 -31.86 31.55
N SER A 550 -12.14 -32.68 31.48
CA SER A 550 -11.98 -33.75 30.46
C SER A 550 -12.43 -35.16 30.95
N ASN A 551 -12.70 -35.38 32.25
CA ASN A 551 -12.95 -36.71 32.79
C ASN A 551 -14.40 -37.00 33.26
N GLY A 552 -15.38 -36.15 33.03
CA GLY A 552 -16.71 -36.31 33.60
C GLY A 552 -17.85 -36.40 32.58
N ARG A 553 -17.89 -37.45 31.72
CA ARG A 553 -19.14 -37.93 31.08
C ARG A 553 -19.06 -39.39 30.66
N LYS A 554 -19.20 -40.26 31.66
CA LYS A 554 -19.76 -41.61 31.47
C LYS A 554 -21.00 -41.77 32.37
N GLY A 555 -22.15 -42.04 31.72
CA GLY A 555 -23.31 -42.73 32.32
C GLY A 555 -24.47 -41.86 32.78
N ARG A 556 -25.56 -41.78 31.98
CA ARG A 556 -26.82 -42.45 32.30
C ARG A 556 -27.90 -42.11 31.24
N SER A 557 -28.39 -43.17 30.64
CA SER A 557 -29.61 -43.23 29.83
C SER A 557 -30.85 -43.23 30.74
N THR A 558 -31.89 -42.55 30.28
CA THR A 558 -33.34 -42.89 30.41
C THR A 558 -34.06 -41.73 29.73
N GLY A 559 -34.79 -41.89 28.65
CA GLY A 559 -36.07 -42.55 28.48
C GLY A 559 -37.17 -41.50 28.46
N GLY A 560 -37.85 -41.25 27.33
CA GLY A 560 -39.04 -40.43 27.33
C GLY A 560 -39.46 -39.91 25.95
N ARG A 561 -40.44 -40.57 25.42
CA ARG A 561 -41.18 -40.52 24.17
C ARG A 561 -41.93 -39.22 23.85
N ASN A 562 -42.22 -39.14 22.51
CA ASN A 562 -43.41 -38.59 21.81
C ASN A 562 -43.26 -37.16 21.31
N ALA A 563 -43.61 -36.86 20.12
CA ALA A 563 -44.48 -37.21 19.05
C ALA A 563 -44.63 -36.00 18.13
N GLY A 564 -44.60 -36.22 16.84
CA GLY A 564 -45.62 -35.70 15.95
C GLY A 564 -45.28 -34.55 15.02
N GLY A 565 -45.39 -34.77 13.71
CA GLY A 565 -45.81 -33.78 12.75
C GLY A 565 -44.92 -33.60 11.53
N ASP A 566 -45.14 -34.39 10.58
CA ASP A 566 -45.38 -34.33 9.13
C ASP A 566 -45.25 -32.96 8.44
N SER A 567 -44.51 -32.91 7.34
CA SER A 567 -45.02 -32.73 5.97
C SER A 567 -43.91 -32.50 4.95
N ASP A 568 -43.89 -33.40 4.02
CA ASP A 568 -43.55 -33.37 2.58
C ASP A 568 -43.02 -32.06 1.94
N ASN A 569 -41.94 -32.16 1.13
CA ASN A 569 -42.08 -32.12 -0.31
C ASN A 569 -40.80 -32.52 -1.06
N ARG A 570 -41.03 -33.42 -1.99
CA ARG A 570 -40.13 -33.91 -3.04
C ARG A 570 -39.81 -32.81 -4.06
N TYR A 571 -38.65 -32.92 -4.71
CA TYR A 571 -38.43 -32.99 -6.17
C TYR A 571 -36.94 -33.23 -6.44
N GLU A 572 -36.60 -34.33 -6.90
CA GLU A 572 -36.19 -34.95 -8.19
C GLU A 572 -34.74 -34.67 -8.64
N LYS A 573 -34.08 -35.84 -8.74
CA LYS A 573 -32.82 -36.13 -9.43
C LYS A 573 -32.90 -35.88 -10.94
N ARG A 574 -31.82 -35.42 -11.54
CA ARG A 574 -31.45 -35.89 -12.90
C ARG A 574 -29.92 -36.04 -13.03
N SER A 575 -29.56 -37.28 -13.23
CA SER A 575 -28.29 -37.81 -13.69
C SER A 575 -28.01 -37.46 -15.16
N ARG A 576 -26.78 -37.24 -15.56
CA ARG A 576 -26.26 -37.66 -16.87
C ARG A 576 -24.78 -38.01 -16.79
N GLN A 577 -24.51 -39.29 -17.00
CA GLN A 577 -23.24 -39.88 -17.42
C GLN A 577 -22.91 -39.49 -18.87
N ARG A 578 -21.61 -39.45 -19.20
CA ARG A 578 -20.94 -40.11 -20.34
C ARG A 578 -19.46 -39.73 -20.38
N ASN A 579 -18.60 -40.75 -20.20
CA ASN A 579 -17.71 -41.52 -21.12
C ASN A 579 -16.49 -40.71 -21.61
N SER A 580 -15.28 -41.05 -21.18
CA SER A 580 -14.29 -42.10 -21.57
C SER A 580 -13.72 -41.93 -22.98
N ASN A 581 -12.41 -41.83 -23.02
CA ASN A 581 -11.33 -42.41 -23.86
C ASN A 581 -10.17 -41.42 -23.84
N GLY A 582 -8.95 -41.68 -23.45
CA GLY A 582 -8.11 -42.81 -23.75
C GLY A 582 -7.13 -42.43 -24.85
N GLU A 583 -5.89 -42.14 -24.48
CA GLU A 583 -4.75 -42.61 -25.27
C GLU A 583 -3.39 -42.25 -24.58
N ARG A 584 -2.62 -43.29 -24.42
CA ARG A 584 -1.22 -43.29 -24.00
C ARG A 584 -0.32 -42.86 -25.16
N ARG A 585 0.73 -42.12 -24.90
CA ARG A 585 2.00 -42.30 -25.62
C ARG A 585 3.19 -42.05 -24.69
N GLN A 586 4.05 -43.06 -24.70
CA GLN A 586 5.39 -43.20 -24.12
C GLN A 586 6.43 -42.44 -24.96
N GLY A 587 7.52 -42.14 -24.30
CA GLY A 587 8.86 -41.84 -24.86
C GLY A 587 9.52 -40.78 -23.99
N GLY A 588 10.58 -40.97 -23.30
CA GLY A 588 11.72 -41.81 -23.32
C GLY A 588 13.01 -41.00 -23.38
N ARG A 589 13.86 -41.15 -22.35
CA ARG A 589 15.32 -40.98 -22.30
C ARG A 589 15.96 -39.66 -21.87
N ASN A 590 16.54 -39.76 -20.67
CA ASN A 590 17.98 -39.62 -20.31
C ASN A 590 18.69 -38.27 -20.50
N SER A 591 19.16 -37.72 -19.40
CA SER A 591 20.61 -37.54 -19.14
C SER A 591 20.85 -37.09 -17.70
N LYS A 592 21.55 -37.93 -17.02
CA LYS A 592 22.77 -37.86 -16.20
C LYS A 592 22.98 -36.59 -15.39
N GLY A 593 22.92 -36.79 -14.07
CA GLY A 593 23.41 -35.90 -13.05
C GLY A 593 24.93 -35.83 -12.97
N TYR A 594 25.38 -34.70 -12.48
CA TYR A 594 26.68 -34.59 -11.80
C TYR A 594 26.45 -33.98 -10.43
N TYR A 595 26.78 -34.82 -9.42
CA TYR A 595 27.02 -34.34 -8.06
C TYR A 595 28.43 -33.77 -8.02
N THR A 596 28.64 -32.64 -7.40
CA THR A 596 29.92 -32.25 -6.84
C THR A 596 29.73 -31.76 -5.40
N GLU A 597 30.61 -32.29 -4.57
CA GLU A 597 30.67 -32.22 -3.13
C GLU A 597 30.85 -30.80 -2.61
N ARG A 598 30.29 -30.57 -1.42
CA ARG A 598 30.51 -29.37 -0.60
C ARG A 598 31.91 -29.46 0.01
N GLY A 599 32.74 -28.46 -0.29
CA GLY A 599 33.88 -28.08 0.52
C GLY A 599 33.51 -26.84 1.33
N GLU A 600 33.66 -26.94 2.64
CA GLU A 600 33.65 -25.79 3.55
C GLU A 600 34.96 -25.01 3.34
N GLU A 601 34.87 -23.77 2.84
CA GLU A 601 35.99 -22.83 2.89
C GLU A 601 35.52 -21.41 3.21
N SER A 602 36.28 -20.83 4.11
CA SER A 602 36.20 -19.49 4.69
C SER A 602 35.94 -18.36 3.67
N GLY A 603 34.97 -17.49 3.97
CA GLY A 603 34.52 -16.38 3.14
C GLY A 603 35.55 -15.26 2.96
N ASP A 604 36.53 -15.48 2.09
CA ASP A 604 37.37 -14.41 1.59
C ASP A 604 36.76 -13.84 0.30
N TRP A 605 36.23 -12.60 0.39
CA TRP A 605 35.63 -11.87 -0.71
C TRP A 605 36.56 -11.70 -1.93
N ARG A 606 37.88 -11.85 -1.74
CA ARG A 606 38.90 -11.79 -2.80
C ARG A 606 38.73 -12.92 -3.82
N GLN A 607 38.03 -14.02 -3.48
CA GLN A 607 37.72 -15.09 -4.40
C GLN A 607 36.70 -14.64 -5.48
N PHE A 608 35.87 -13.64 -5.23
CA PHE A 608 34.90 -13.12 -6.22
C PHE A 608 35.54 -12.45 -7.42
N PHE A 609 36.81 -12.03 -7.32
CA PHE A 609 37.55 -11.35 -8.39
C PHE A 609 38.57 -12.22 -9.13
N ASN A 610 38.81 -13.46 -8.66
CA ASN A 610 39.84 -14.36 -9.23
C ASN A 610 39.33 -15.31 -10.33
N ASP A 611 38.03 -15.39 -10.59
CA ASP A 611 37.51 -16.21 -11.69
C ASP A 611 37.73 -15.50 -13.04
N LYS A 612 38.79 -15.95 -13.74
CA LYS A 612 39.17 -15.53 -15.11
C LYS A 612 38.14 -15.82 -16.21
N LYS A 613 36.90 -16.16 -15.88
CA LYS A 613 35.82 -16.47 -16.83
C LYS A 613 34.53 -15.72 -16.54
N VAL A 614 34.58 -14.47 -16.17
CA VAL A 614 33.40 -13.61 -16.30
C VAL A 614 33.44 -13.01 -17.69
N ASN A 615 32.66 -13.55 -18.61
CA ASN A 615 32.45 -13.01 -19.94
C ASN A 615 31.68 -11.70 -19.78
N LEU A 616 32.37 -10.57 -19.70
CA LEU A 616 31.81 -9.21 -19.64
C LEU A 616 31.04 -8.79 -20.91
N ARG A 617 30.76 -9.73 -21.82
CA ARG A 617 29.92 -9.55 -23.01
C ARG A 617 28.57 -10.24 -22.89
N GLY A 618 27.98 -10.25 -21.71
CA GLY A 618 26.56 -10.54 -21.56
C GLY A 618 25.76 -9.34 -22.06
N GLU A 619 24.88 -9.58 -23.03
CA GLU A 619 23.93 -8.60 -23.56
C GLU A 619 22.86 -8.27 -22.50
N GLU A 620 23.22 -7.57 -21.45
CA GLU A 620 22.23 -6.86 -20.64
C GLU A 620 22.02 -5.48 -21.22
N PRO A 621 20.76 -5.06 -21.45
CA PRO A 621 20.47 -3.76 -22.00
C PRO A 621 20.90 -2.67 -21.01
N ASP A 622 21.82 -1.82 -21.44
CA ASP A 622 22.14 -0.56 -20.79
C ASP A 622 20.91 0.35 -20.87
N PHE A 623 20.31 0.65 -19.72
CA PHE A 623 19.10 1.45 -19.58
C PHE A 623 19.40 2.95 -19.35
N SER A 624 20.65 3.40 -19.52
CA SER A 624 20.98 4.82 -19.55
C SER A 624 20.57 5.46 -20.89
N GLU A 625 20.19 6.74 -20.88
CA GLU A 625 19.84 7.48 -22.10
C GLU A 625 20.96 7.44 -23.14
N ASP A 626 22.22 7.43 -22.71
CA ASP A 626 23.41 7.32 -23.59
C ASP A 626 23.64 5.92 -24.16
N GLY A 627 23.19 4.87 -23.49
CA GLY A 627 23.27 3.48 -23.97
C GLY A 627 22.38 3.25 -25.18
N TRP A 628 21.26 3.98 -25.30
CA TRP A 628 20.36 3.92 -26.46
C TRP A 628 20.92 4.62 -27.70
N ALA A 629 21.67 5.69 -27.52
CA ALA A 629 22.25 6.47 -28.65
C ALA A 629 23.38 5.73 -29.37
N ARG A 630 24.02 4.74 -28.75
CA ARG A 630 25.19 4.01 -29.30
C ARG A 630 24.85 2.75 -30.11
N ARG A 631 23.58 2.30 -30.13
CA ARG A 631 23.19 1.15 -30.98
C ARG A 631 22.98 1.56 -32.41
N LYS A 632 24.01 1.41 -33.23
CA LYS A 632 23.85 1.48 -34.70
C LYS A 632 23.03 0.27 -35.16
N PRO A 633 22.03 0.45 -36.06
CA PRO A 633 21.31 -0.68 -36.62
C PRO A 633 22.26 -1.58 -37.41
N ARG A 634 22.23 -2.89 -37.14
CA ARG A 634 22.90 -3.89 -37.97
C ARG A 634 22.27 -3.80 -39.36
N LYS A 635 23.06 -3.46 -40.39
CA LYS A 635 22.68 -3.65 -41.77
C LYS A 635 22.48 -5.15 -42.04
N LYS A 636 21.37 -5.46 -42.69
CA LYS A 636 21.05 -6.80 -43.20
C LYS A 636 22.15 -7.34 -44.11
#